data_f003c12bcec7b56a5718bd9708bf7abc
#
_entry.id   f003c12bcec7b56a5718bd9708bf7abc
#
_cell.length_a   1.000
_cell.length_b   1.000
_cell.length_c   1.000
_cell.angle_alpha   90.00
_cell.angle_beta   90.00
_cell.angle_gamma   90.00
#
_symmetry.space_group_name_H-M   'P 1'
#
loop_
_entity.id
_entity.type
_entity.pdbx_description
1 polymer ?
#
loop_
_entity_poly.entity_id
_entity_poly.type
_entity_poly.pdbx_seq_one_letter_code
_entity_poly.pdbx_strand_id
1 'polypeptide(L)'
;MNESGSLAQDYVLGIDLGSVSLGWAVIGLDKTDMPVVLLRAGVRLFDPAVTGDIEKGQDESNAVARRVARLLRRQLRRRAARQSELFRLLQGHALLPPYEGNEADASQQRHAILNALDLEIAAKWAKSGGAGAQAAIDLPLYMLRKTALDEALEPYELGRVFYHLSQRRGYRSNRKEQAEKKEAAIKGKKDDDLGTVESGIKELGEAMRSFRTLGEYYASLDPHTHNVRRRWTSRKMYEDEFAAIWEKQAALHPTLLTEELHRQIKHLLFYQRPIKAQSHLIGGCELEPGEPRAAWAALEAQQFRVLQQVNELEVISPGRVTGIPLTAEQRQTVLDLLENSSEITFKKISKALGLADYIGFNLQRGGDTKLKGNLTNTHMAEVFAERWTEMSEEEKKQVVEDWRTIDQEDSLIRRAIEYWNLDESSAKWLASRPAPNGYCMYSRKSIRKLLPLMATGARFRAAEKEVYGIRLTGGLVYDSIPPVRDTLKTLRNPAVERALTELRKVVNALVREYGKPTEVRIELANDLKKPRHERAEAFKYKRKWEKQRIDTKEKMLRELGPGFEYPSRADVEKALLWEECQGECPYTGKRFPFSSLYGENPPLQVEHIIPFSRIPDDSFQNKILCYHEDNQHKANRTPFEAYTDPAQYETILSRVRNWRTPNPGKQCRFELRTLEELEGFSERQLNDTRYACKLACELVGTLYGGRDEKTDTDSRQVVFASSGMVTATLRKSWGLEAIMRETAPSANGQNHGKPRTDHRHHAIDAITIALSRPKMIATLSRNNAQDSYRPSNGHTAPRIQSPWEDFVDSIRPHFEKMLVSHRPDHRLTGALHDETNYGRPHKEEGKDVVHIRKPVEGLSARDINNIVDPAVREAVRAKAAQLGGDLKKW
;
A
#
# COMPACT_ATOMS: atom_id res chain seq x y z
N MET A 1 39.12 -37.70 9.41
CA MET A 1 38.39 -38.09 10.59
C MET A 1 38.67 -37.02 11.63
N ASN A 2 37.82 -36.03 11.74
CA ASN A 2 37.92 -34.95 12.72
C ASN A 2 36.72 -35.08 13.64
N GLU A 3 37.04 -35.43 14.88
CA GLU A 3 36.14 -35.34 16.01
C GLU A 3 35.86 -33.86 16.29
N SER A 4 34.82 -33.27 15.65
CA SER A 4 34.24 -32.03 16.09
C SER A 4 33.04 -32.35 16.97
N GLY A 5 33.31 -32.56 18.26
CA GLY A 5 32.31 -32.50 19.32
C GLY A 5 31.62 -31.16 19.22
N SER A 6 30.31 -31.15 19.00
CA SER A 6 29.44 -29.98 19.07
C SER A 6 29.57 -29.36 20.47
N LEU A 7 30.36 -28.28 20.58
CA LEU A 7 30.34 -27.40 21.75
C LEU A 7 28.99 -26.70 21.70
N ALA A 8 28.01 -27.18 22.45
CA ALA A 8 26.79 -26.46 22.78
C ALA A 8 27.17 -25.25 23.64
N GLN A 9 27.67 -24.21 23.03
CA GLN A 9 27.96 -22.93 23.67
C GLN A 9 26.74 -22.03 23.56
N ASP A 10 26.30 -21.49 24.67
CA ASP A 10 25.23 -20.49 24.67
C ASP A 10 25.63 -19.27 23.82
N TYR A 11 24.71 -18.80 22.97
CA TYR A 11 25.01 -17.69 22.07
C TYR A 11 23.80 -16.79 21.80
N VAL A 12 24.09 -15.53 21.46
CA VAL A 12 23.13 -14.56 20.94
C VAL A 12 23.26 -14.48 19.42
N LEU A 13 22.12 -14.53 18.73
CA LEU A 13 22.06 -14.33 17.29
C LEU A 13 21.57 -12.92 16.98
N GLY A 14 22.43 -12.10 16.35
CA GLY A 14 22.06 -10.78 15.81
C GLY A 14 21.74 -10.84 14.32
N ILE A 15 20.69 -10.14 13.90
CA ILE A 15 20.21 -10.14 12.53
C ILE A 15 19.87 -8.70 12.09
N ASP A 16 20.53 -8.24 11.01
CA ASP A 16 20.18 -7.03 10.26
C ASP A 16 19.46 -7.45 8.97
N LEU A 17 18.13 -7.27 8.90
CA LEU A 17 17.30 -7.72 7.79
C LEU A 17 16.83 -6.56 6.92
N GLY A 18 17.41 -6.44 5.72
CA GLY A 18 17.02 -5.50 4.66
C GLY A 18 16.13 -6.12 3.59
N SER A 19 15.71 -5.29 2.62
CA SER A 19 14.92 -5.72 1.45
C SER A 19 15.73 -6.55 0.44
N VAL A 20 17.05 -6.39 0.43
CA VAL A 20 17.98 -7.02 -0.52
C VAL A 20 19.17 -7.71 0.18
N SER A 21 19.28 -7.57 1.50
CA SER A 21 20.42 -8.03 2.28
C SER A 21 19.99 -8.58 3.64
N LEU A 22 20.77 -9.49 4.17
CA LEU A 22 20.66 -10.01 5.53
C LEU A 22 22.08 -10.13 6.09
N GLY A 23 22.40 -9.33 7.11
CA GLY A 23 23.56 -9.49 7.96
C GLY A 23 23.22 -10.39 9.15
N TRP A 24 24.16 -11.20 9.59
CA TRP A 24 23.99 -12.06 10.75
C TRP A 24 25.30 -12.20 11.53
N ALA A 25 25.18 -12.37 12.86
CA ALA A 25 26.32 -12.56 13.74
C ALA A 25 25.96 -13.51 14.90
N VAL A 26 26.88 -14.39 15.24
CA VAL A 26 26.80 -15.35 16.36
C VAL A 26 27.80 -14.92 17.41
N ILE A 27 27.31 -14.49 18.58
CA ILE A 27 28.14 -14.03 19.73
C ILE A 27 28.05 -15.06 20.85
N GLY A 28 29.17 -15.64 21.20
CA GLY A 28 29.27 -16.59 22.31
C GLY A 28 29.13 -15.92 23.68
N LEU A 29 28.44 -16.62 24.59
CA LEU A 29 28.19 -16.20 25.96
C LEU A 29 29.02 -16.99 26.94
N ASP A 30 29.38 -16.40 28.06
CA ASP A 30 29.95 -17.10 29.20
C ASP A 30 28.87 -17.71 30.12
N LYS A 31 29.26 -18.39 31.19
CA LYS A 31 28.34 -18.99 32.17
C LYS A 31 27.48 -17.96 32.94
N THR A 32 27.80 -16.67 32.83
CA THR A 32 27.06 -15.57 33.48
C THR A 32 26.15 -14.83 32.49
N ASP A 33 25.98 -15.40 31.26
CA ASP A 33 25.15 -14.83 30.21
C ASP A 33 25.72 -13.53 29.65
N MET A 34 27.06 -13.33 29.74
CA MET A 34 27.76 -12.16 29.20
C MET A 34 28.43 -12.47 27.86
N PRO A 35 28.37 -11.54 26.85
CA PRO A 35 29.03 -11.76 25.57
C PRO A 35 30.55 -11.68 25.72
N VAL A 36 31.27 -12.66 25.18
CA VAL A 36 32.73 -12.78 25.33
C VAL A 36 33.49 -12.96 24.01
N VAL A 37 32.85 -13.42 22.95
CA VAL A 37 33.56 -13.71 21.70
C VAL A 37 32.63 -13.66 20.49
N LEU A 38 33.16 -13.17 19.34
CA LEU A 38 32.52 -13.33 18.05
C LEU A 38 32.85 -14.71 17.47
N LEU A 39 31.87 -15.62 17.42
CA LEU A 39 32.08 -16.96 16.84
C LEU A 39 32.08 -16.91 15.32
N ARG A 40 31.08 -16.23 14.72
CA ARG A 40 30.96 -16.09 13.27
C ARG A 40 30.05 -14.95 12.89
N ALA A 41 30.30 -14.33 11.71
CA ALA A 41 29.42 -13.36 11.10
C ALA A 41 29.43 -13.50 9.58
N GLY A 42 28.39 -12.97 8.91
CA GLY A 42 28.32 -13.02 7.47
C GLY A 42 27.16 -12.22 6.89
N VAL A 43 27.13 -12.19 5.55
CA VAL A 43 26.10 -11.45 4.80
C VAL A 43 25.49 -12.35 3.73
N ARG A 44 24.16 -12.22 3.55
CA ARG A 44 23.42 -12.85 2.48
C ARG A 44 22.74 -11.79 1.64
N LEU A 45 23.04 -11.73 0.34
CA LEU A 45 22.41 -10.84 -0.63
C LEU A 45 21.37 -11.59 -1.47
N PHE A 46 20.25 -10.90 -1.80
CA PHE A 46 19.14 -11.49 -2.56
C PHE A 46 18.35 -10.42 -3.32
N ASP A 47 17.60 -10.85 -4.33
CA ASP A 47 16.67 -10.03 -5.08
C ASP A 47 15.37 -9.79 -4.28
N PRO A 48 14.84 -8.55 -4.22
CA PRO A 48 13.67 -8.22 -3.39
C PRO A 48 12.34 -8.79 -3.92
N ALA A 49 12.32 -9.50 -5.05
CA ALA A 49 11.13 -10.01 -5.74
C ALA A 49 10.14 -8.93 -6.25
N VAL A 50 10.57 -7.69 -6.27
CA VAL A 50 9.84 -6.53 -6.78
C VAL A 50 10.75 -5.72 -7.71
N THR A 51 10.15 -4.97 -8.63
CA THR A 51 10.83 -3.96 -9.48
C THR A 51 10.37 -2.57 -9.06
N GLY A 52 11.19 -1.55 -9.33
CA GLY A 52 10.91 -0.17 -8.93
C GLY A 52 11.56 0.21 -7.60
N ASP A 53 11.26 1.41 -7.13
CA ASP A 53 11.88 1.99 -5.94
C ASP A 53 11.07 1.67 -4.69
N ILE A 54 11.61 0.78 -3.85
CA ILE A 54 10.94 0.34 -2.61
C ILE A 54 10.83 1.49 -1.61
N GLU A 55 11.85 2.35 -1.48
CA GLU A 55 11.84 3.47 -0.54
C GLU A 55 10.75 4.49 -0.88
N LYS A 56 10.55 4.75 -2.18
CA LYS A 56 9.50 5.67 -2.67
C LYS A 56 8.09 5.07 -2.66
N GLY A 57 7.95 3.78 -2.35
CA GLY A 57 6.67 3.06 -2.48
C GLY A 57 6.21 2.93 -3.94
N GLN A 58 7.15 2.97 -4.90
CA GLN A 58 6.90 2.78 -6.33
C GLN A 58 7.29 1.36 -6.80
N ASP A 59 7.38 0.45 -5.84
CA ASP A 59 7.69 -0.95 -6.09
C ASP A 59 6.47 -1.74 -6.59
N GLU A 60 6.70 -2.64 -7.53
CA GLU A 60 5.69 -3.54 -8.05
C GLU A 60 6.21 -4.99 -8.07
N SER A 61 5.35 -5.96 -7.70
CA SER A 61 5.73 -7.37 -7.74
C SER A 61 6.08 -7.83 -9.15
N ASN A 62 7.20 -8.52 -9.33
CA ASN A 62 7.60 -9.13 -10.61
C ASN A 62 6.52 -10.06 -11.20
N ALA A 63 5.58 -10.54 -10.36
CA ALA A 63 4.44 -11.35 -10.83
C ALA A 63 3.36 -10.51 -11.53
N VAL A 64 3.30 -9.18 -11.33
CA VAL A 64 2.26 -8.32 -11.90
C VAL A 64 2.41 -8.22 -13.41
N ALA A 65 3.59 -7.92 -13.93
CA ALA A 65 3.86 -7.83 -15.37
C ALA A 65 3.43 -9.13 -16.09
N ARG A 66 3.86 -10.28 -15.57
CA ARG A 66 3.48 -11.61 -16.11
C ARG A 66 1.97 -11.87 -16.04
N ARG A 67 1.32 -11.43 -14.94
CA ARG A 67 -0.14 -11.55 -14.78
C ARG A 67 -0.88 -10.70 -15.80
N VAL A 68 -0.47 -9.45 -16.00
CA VAL A 68 -1.06 -8.52 -16.96
C VAL A 68 -0.91 -9.05 -18.38
N ALA A 69 0.30 -9.46 -18.78
CA ALA A 69 0.55 -10.05 -20.09
C ALA A 69 -0.30 -11.31 -20.33
N ARG A 70 -0.41 -12.20 -19.34
CA ARG A 70 -1.27 -13.41 -19.43
C ARG A 70 -2.76 -13.05 -19.54
N LEU A 71 -3.24 -12.05 -18.79
CA LEU A 71 -4.64 -11.60 -18.89
C LEU A 71 -4.93 -11.04 -20.28
N LEU A 72 -4.04 -10.20 -20.82
CA LEU A 72 -4.18 -9.62 -22.13
C LEU A 72 -4.21 -10.71 -23.24
N ARG A 73 -3.28 -11.69 -23.20
CA ARG A 73 -3.31 -12.85 -24.13
C ARG A 73 -4.63 -13.62 -24.06
N ARG A 74 -5.17 -13.85 -22.85
CA ARG A 74 -6.47 -14.50 -22.67
C ARG A 74 -7.63 -13.68 -23.23
N GLN A 75 -7.61 -12.36 -23.06
CA GLN A 75 -8.62 -11.46 -23.63
C GLN A 75 -8.59 -11.49 -25.16
N LEU A 76 -7.40 -11.36 -25.75
CA LEU A 76 -7.22 -11.43 -27.21
C LEU A 76 -7.69 -12.78 -27.78
N ARG A 77 -7.30 -13.90 -27.16
CA ARG A 77 -7.74 -15.25 -27.57
C ARG A 77 -9.26 -15.38 -27.51
N ARG A 78 -9.90 -14.93 -26.42
CA ARG A 78 -11.38 -14.99 -26.28
C ARG A 78 -12.07 -14.12 -27.32
N ARG A 79 -11.52 -12.95 -27.61
CA ARG A 79 -12.04 -12.06 -28.66
C ARG A 79 -11.95 -12.72 -30.02
N ALA A 80 -10.80 -13.27 -30.39
CA ALA A 80 -10.59 -13.96 -31.67
C ALA A 80 -11.50 -15.19 -31.81
N ALA A 81 -11.62 -16.02 -30.75
CA ALA A 81 -12.51 -17.20 -30.77
C ALA A 81 -13.96 -16.80 -31.02
N ARG A 82 -14.47 -15.78 -30.28
CA ARG A 82 -15.84 -15.28 -30.44
C ARG A 82 -16.09 -14.72 -31.84
N GLN A 83 -15.16 -13.95 -32.38
CA GLN A 83 -15.27 -13.41 -33.74
C GLN A 83 -15.24 -14.54 -34.80
N SER A 84 -14.46 -15.57 -34.60
CA SER A 84 -14.43 -16.73 -35.48
C SER A 84 -15.74 -17.55 -35.42
N GLU A 85 -16.33 -17.68 -34.25
CA GLU A 85 -17.60 -18.37 -34.05
C GLU A 85 -18.75 -17.58 -34.68
N LEU A 86 -18.80 -16.25 -34.48
CA LEU A 86 -19.77 -15.39 -35.15
C LEU A 86 -19.63 -15.44 -36.68
N PHE A 87 -18.41 -15.41 -37.18
CA PHE A 87 -18.15 -15.51 -38.64
C PHE A 87 -18.72 -16.80 -39.22
N ARG A 88 -18.47 -17.93 -38.56
CA ARG A 88 -19.01 -19.25 -38.98
C ARG A 88 -20.54 -19.32 -38.92
N LEU A 89 -21.11 -18.74 -37.83
CA LEU A 89 -22.59 -18.65 -37.69
C LEU A 89 -23.20 -17.85 -38.84
N LEU A 90 -22.64 -16.69 -39.18
CA LEU A 90 -23.14 -15.84 -40.27
C LEU A 90 -22.99 -16.52 -41.63
N GLN A 91 -21.90 -17.27 -41.89
CA GLN A 91 -21.75 -18.08 -43.10
C GLN A 91 -22.78 -19.20 -43.18
N GLY A 92 -23.04 -19.92 -42.09
CA GLY A 92 -24.02 -20.98 -42.00
C GLY A 92 -25.47 -20.53 -42.30
N HIS A 93 -25.76 -19.24 -42.14
CA HIS A 93 -27.04 -18.60 -42.43
C HIS A 93 -27.01 -17.75 -43.71
N ALA A 94 -26.04 -17.94 -44.60
CA ALA A 94 -25.88 -17.17 -45.85
C ALA A 94 -25.82 -15.65 -45.67
N LEU A 95 -25.36 -15.18 -44.47
CA LEU A 95 -25.13 -13.77 -44.13
C LEU A 95 -23.67 -13.33 -44.37
N LEU A 96 -22.80 -14.22 -44.76
CA LEU A 96 -21.45 -13.93 -45.26
C LEU A 96 -21.08 -14.93 -46.33
N PRO A 97 -20.18 -14.59 -47.27
CA PRO A 97 -19.75 -15.47 -48.33
C PRO A 97 -19.19 -16.81 -47.78
N PRO A 98 -19.52 -17.96 -48.43
CA PRO A 98 -19.01 -19.25 -48.02
C PRO A 98 -17.48 -19.32 -48.15
N TYR A 99 -16.87 -20.19 -47.35
CA TYR A 99 -15.45 -20.40 -47.35
C TYR A 99 -15.13 -21.88 -47.58
N GLU A 100 -14.37 -22.15 -48.63
CA GLU A 100 -13.89 -23.48 -49.02
C GLU A 100 -12.38 -23.56 -48.69
N GLY A 101 -11.98 -23.89 -47.50
CA GLY A 101 -10.57 -23.97 -47.19
C GLY A 101 -10.23 -24.61 -45.84
N ASN A 102 -8.92 -24.89 -45.65
CA ASN A 102 -8.38 -25.63 -44.54
C ASN A 102 -8.38 -24.76 -43.25
N GLU A 103 -8.63 -25.35 -42.06
CA GLU A 103 -8.68 -24.61 -40.78
C GLU A 103 -7.39 -23.82 -40.46
N ALA A 104 -6.24 -24.26 -41.00
CA ALA A 104 -4.97 -23.60 -40.81
C ALA A 104 -4.95 -22.13 -41.33
N ASP A 105 -5.64 -21.85 -42.42
CA ASP A 105 -5.66 -20.55 -43.12
C ASP A 105 -6.92 -19.72 -42.84
N ALA A 106 -7.82 -20.22 -41.98
CA ALA A 106 -9.13 -19.63 -41.74
C ALA A 106 -9.08 -18.16 -41.22
N SER A 107 -7.99 -17.77 -40.59
CA SER A 107 -7.83 -16.36 -40.11
C SER A 107 -7.48 -15.43 -41.26
N GLN A 108 -6.58 -15.83 -42.14
CA GLN A 108 -6.09 -15.02 -43.25
C GLN A 108 -7.18 -14.88 -44.33
N GLN A 109 -7.91 -15.94 -44.60
CA GLN A 109 -9.02 -15.94 -45.55
C GLN A 109 -10.25 -15.20 -45.04
N ARG A 110 -10.56 -15.26 -43.74
CA ARG A 110 -11.57 -14.37 -43.13
C ARG A 110 -11.26 -12.90 -43.38
N HIS A 111 -10.01 -12.49 -43.26
CA HIS A 111 -9.59 -11.11 -43.55
C HIS A 111 -9.76 -10.79 -45.05
N ALA A 112 -9.41 -11.71 -45.94
CA ALA A 112 -9.58 -11.52 -47.38
C ALA A 112 -11.04 -11.36 -47.77
N ILE A 113 -11.93 -12.23 -47.29
CA ILE A 113 -13.40 -12.17 -47.54
C ILE A 113 -13.97 -10.83 -47.05
N LEU A 114 -13.63 -10.44 -45.81
CA LEU A 114 -14.14 -9.20 -45.23
C LEU A 114 -13.60 -7.95 -45.94
N ASN A 115 -12.34 -7.98 -46.39
CA ASN A 115 -11.74 -6.87 -47.14
C ASN A 115 -12.37 -6.76 -48.54
N ALA A 116 -12.61 -7.89 -49.24
CA ALA A 116 -13.27 -7.87 -50.51
C ALA A 116 -14.69 -7.27 -50.41
N LEU A 117 -15.44 -7.73 -49.39
CA LEU A 117 -16.78 -7.21 -49.12
C LEU A 117 -16.76 -5.72 -48.73
N ASP A 118 -15.80 -5.26 -47.95
CA ASP A 118 -15.65 -3.82 -47.56
C ASP A 118 -15.36 -2.96 -48.81
N LEU A 119 -14.55 -3.47 -49.78
CA LEU A 119 -14.30 -2.77 -51.04
C LEU A 119 -15.54 -2.70 -51.93
N GLU A 120 -16.33 -3.79 -52.00
CA GLU A 120 -17.60 -3.81 -52.76
C GLU A 120 -18.62 -2.79 -52.17
N ILE A 121 -18.76 -2.78 -50.86
CA ILE A 121 -19.65 -1.84 -50.14
C ILE A 121 -19.19 -0.38 -50.40
N ALA A 122 -17.89 -0.10 -50.31
CA ALA A 122 -17.34 1.24 -50.58
C ALA A 122 -17.57 1.66 -52.05
N ALA A 123 -17.36 0.74 -53.01
CA ALA A 123 -17.63 0.98 -54.41
C ALA A 123 -19.10 1.26 -54.74
N LYS A 124 -20.05 0.58 -54.05
CA LYS A 124 -21.48 0.82 -54.15
C LYS A 124 -21.82 2.27 -53.74
N TRP A 125 -21.27 2.74 -52.63
CA TRP A 125 -21.46 4.11 -52.15
C TRP A 125 -20.80 5.17 -53.07
N ALA A 126 -19.65 4.88 -53.64
CA ALA A 126 -18.96 5.78 -54.59
C ALA A 126 -19.80 6.01 -55.88
N LYS A 127 -20.54 4.98 -56.34
CA LYS A 127 -21.40 5.07 -57.52
C LYS A 127 -22.70 5.85 -57.30
N SER A 128 -23.19 5.85 -56.05
CA SER A 128 -24.49 6.50 -55.75
C SER A 128 -24.48 8.03 -55.78
N GLY A 129 -23.30 8.68 -55.85
CA GLY A 129 -23.11 10.13 -55.99
C GLY A 129 -24.00 10.99 -55.10
N GLY A 130 -23.49 11.99 -54.44
CA GLY A 130 -24.32 12.92 -53.64
C GLY A 130 -23.51 13.59 -52.55
N ALA A 131 -24.12 14.60 -51.88
CA ALA A 131 -23.56 15.22 -50.73
C ALA A 131 -23.43 14.19 -49.58
N GLY A 132 -22.20 13.69 -49.34
CA GLY A 132 -21.88 12.64 -48.36
C GLY A 132 -21.22 11.41 -48.96
N ALA A 133 -21.08 11.31 -50.29
CA ALA A 133 -20.42 10.19 -50.93
C ALA A 133 -18.99 9.93 -50.41
N GLN A 134 -18.23 11.00 -50.11
CA GLN A 134 -16.88 10.90 -49.56
C GLN A 134 -16.91 10.29 -48.11
N ALA A 135 -17.83 10.75 -47.26
CA ALA A 135 -17.98 10.17 -45.92
C ALA A 135 -18.39 8.70 -45.96
N ALA A 136 -19.17 8.30 -46.96
CA ALA A 136 -19.58 6.93 -47.19
C ALA A 136 -18.42 6.04 -47.64
N ILE A 137 -17.48 6.58 -48.42
CA ILE A 137 -16.26 5.89 -48.84
C ILE A 137 -15.28 5.76 -47.62
N ASP A 138 -15.15 6.78 -46.81
CA ASP A 138 -14.24 6.83 -45.71
C ASP A 138 -14.72 6.01 -44.47
N LEU A 139 -16.06 5.93 -44.29
CA LEU A 139 -16.71 5.23 -43.17
C LEU A 139 -17.79 4.21 -43.64
N PRO A 140 -17.51 3.32 -44.60
CA PRO A 140 -18.55 2.51 -45.27
C PRO A 140 -19.36 1.67 -44.27
N LEU A 141 -18.73 1.13 -43.25
CA LEU A 141 -19.38 0.28 -42.25
C LEU A 141 -20.30 1.05 -41.27
N TYR A 142 -20.02 2.31 -41.00
CA TYR A 142 -20.92 3.14 -40.19
C TYR A 142 -22.09 3.66 -41.02
N MET A 143 -21.85 3.98 -42.29
CA MET A 143 -22.92 4.31 -43.23
C MET A 143 -23.87 3.10 -43.40
N LEU A 144 -23.34 1.89 -43.57
CA LEU A 144 -24.13 0.68 -43.66
C LEU A 144 -25.00 0.45 -42.41
N ARG A 145 -24.45 0.69 -41.21
CA ARG A 145 -25.19 0.60 -39.94
C ARG A 145 -26.29 1.66 -39.83
N LYS A 146 -26.07 2.86 -40.38
CA LYS A 146 -27.09 3.90 -40.48
C LYS A 146 -28.20 3.47 -41.45
N THR A 147 -27.89 3.04 -42.68
CA THR A 147 -28.84 2.57 -43.70
C THR A 147 -29.66 1.39 -43.21
N ALA A 148 -29.08 0.50 -42.39
CA ALA A 148 -29.78 -0.65 -41.82
C ALA A 148 -30.95 -0.29 -40.89
N LEU A 149 -31.07 0.96 -40.44
CA LEU A 149 -32.19 1.47 -39.64
C LEU A 149 -33.40 1.82 -40.46
N ASP A 150 -33.25 2.06 -41.77
CA ASP A 150 -34.31 2.58 -42.64
C ASP A 150 -34.58 1.70 -43.82
N GLU A 151 -33.60 1.07 -44.45
CA GLU A 151 -33.66 0.33 -45.68
C GLU A 151 -33.28 -1.15 -45.54
N ALA A 152 -33.79 -2.05 -46.40
CA ALA A 152 -33.37 -3.43 -46.44
C ALA A 152 -31.94 -3.53 -46.96
N LEU A 153 -31.06 -4.20 -46.20
CA LEU A 153 -29.69 -4.51 -46.62
C LEU A 153 -29.64 -5.86 -47.34
N GLU A 154 -28.71 -6.00 -48.30
CA GLU A 154 -28.37 -7.31 -48.86
C GLU A 154 -27.84 -8.26 -47.79
N PRO A 155 -28.06 -9.57 -47.87
CA PRO A 155 -27.70 -10.52 -46.82
C PRO A 155 -26.23 -10.42 -46.37
N TYR A 156 -25.30 -10.23 -47.30
CA TYR A 156 -23.87 -10.12 -46.96
C TYR A 156 -23.53 -8.76 -46.31
N GLU A 157 -24.22 -7.69 -46.70
CA GLU A 157 -24.11 -6.37 -46.05
C GLU A 157 -24.60 -6.46 -44.63
N LEU A 158 -25.73 -7.12 -44.38
CA LEU A 158 -26.29 -7.32 -43.05
C LEU A 158 -25.37 -8.16 -42.14
N GLY A 159 -24.84 -9.27 -42.67
CA GLY A 159 -23.84 -10.06 -41.94
C GLY A 159 -22.59 -9.26 -41.61
N ARG A 160 -22.16 -8.38 -42.52
CA ARG A 160 -21.03 -7.49 -42.30
C ARG A 160 -21.29 -6.46 -41.16
N VAL A 161 -22.51 -5.96 -41.04
CA VAL A 161 -22.96 -5.10 -39.92
C VAL A 161 -22.85 -5.85 -38.60
N PHE A 162 -23.41 -7.07 -38.50
CA PHE A 162 -23.32 -7.86 -37.27
C PHE A 162 -21.88 -8.19 -36.90
N TYR A 163 -21.05 -8.52 -37.89
CA TYR A 163 -19.64 -8.77 -37.66
C TYR A 163 -18.90 -7.50 -37.19
N HIS A 164 -19.20 -6.32 -37.74
CA HIS A 164 -18.63 -5.04 -37.30
C HIS A 164 -19.00 -4.71 -35.86
N LEU A 165 -20.24 -4.92 -35.43
CA LEU A 165 -20.65 -4.77 -34.04
C LEU A 165 -19.86 -5.64 -33.06
N SER A 166 -19.37 -6.83 -33.52
CA SER A 166 -18.54 -7.73 -32.70
C SER A 166 -17.14 -7.20 -32.42
N GLN A 167 -16.64 -6.25 -33.20
CA GLN A 167 -15.28 -5.70 -33.05
C GLN A 167 -15.13 -4.82 -31.83
N ARG A 168 -16.19 -4.12 -31.41
CA ARG A 168 -16.27 -3.29 -30.21
C ARG A 168 -17.54 -3.61 -29.44
N ARG A 169 -17.44 -3.71 -28.13
CA ARG A 169 -18.56 -4.11 -27.26
C ARG A 169 -18.99 -3.03 -26.29
N GLY A 170 -18.32 -1.90 -26.28
CA GLY A 170 -18.48 -0.87 -25.28
C GLY A 170 -18.03 -1.30 -23.87
N TYR A 171 -17.84 -0.31 -23.01
CA TYR A 171 -17.49 -0.50 -21.61
C TYR A 171 -18.72 -0.97 -20.80
N ARG A 172 -18.54 -1.95 -19.95
CA ARG A 172 -19.51 -2.37 -18.94
C ARG A 172 -18.82 -2.35 -17.59
N SER A 173 -19.18 -1.42 -16.75
CA SER A 173 -18.66 -1.35 -15.41
C SER A 173 -19.28 -2.41 -14.49
N ASN A 174 -18.58 -2.70 -13.40
CA ASN A 174 -19.14 -3.43 -12.28
C ASN A 174 -19.74 -2.39 -11.29
N ARG A 175 -20.95 -2.63 -10.81
CA ARG A 175 -21.66 -1.78 -9.83
C ARG A 175 -20.78 -1.38 -8.64
N LYS A 176 -20.06 -2.34 -8.05
CA LYS A 176 -19.19 -2.10 -6.88
C LYS A 176 -18.07 -1.13 -7.18
N GLU A 177 -17.42 -1.30 -8.32
CA GLU A 177 -16.35 -0.43 -8.77
C GLU A 177 -16.85 1.02 -9.00
N GLN A 178 -18.02 1.18 -9.61
CA GLN A 178 -18.64 2.52 -9.79
C GLN A 178 -18.98 3.17 -8.46
N ALA A 179 -19.56 2.42 -7.53
CA ALA A 179 -19.96 2.93 -6.24
C ALA A 179 -18.76 3.35 -5.39
N GLU A 180 -17.67 2.55 -5.37
CA GLU A 180 -16.41 2.89 -4.68
C GLU A 180 -15.77 4.17 -5.26
N LYS A 181 -15.84 4.36 -6.58
CA LYS A 181 -15.30 5.55 -7.26
C LYS A 181 -16.11 6.81 -6.94
N LYS A 182 -17.43 6.71 -6.95
CA LYS A 182 -18.32 7.83 -6.56
C LYS A 182 -18.03 8.26 -5.12
N GLU A 183 -17.86 7.30 -4.21
CA GLU A 183 -17.53 7.58 -2.82
C GLU A 183 -16.12 8.21 -2.67
N ALA A 184 -15.14 7.75 -3.43
CA ALA A 184 -13.79 8.32 -3.45
C ALA A 184 -13.78 9.76 -4.00
N ALA A 185 -14.56 10.03 -5.03
CA ALA A 185 -14.73 11.38 -5.60
C ALA A 185 -15.41 12.36 -4.61
N ILE A 186 -16.43 11.91 -3.88
CA ILE A 186 -17.08 12.70 -2.81
C ILE A 186 -16.09 13.03 -1.70
N LYS A 187 -15.16 12.10 -1.37
CA LYS A 187 -14.10 12.30 -0.36
C LYS A 187 -12.89 13.11 -0.87
N GLY A 188 -12.97 13.70 -2.08
CA GLY A 188 -11.91 14.56 -2.64
C GLY A 188 -10.65 13.81 -3.10
N LYS A 189 -10.69 12.49 -3.21
CA LYS A 189 -9.62 11.71 -3.82
C LYS A 189 -9.77 11.74 -5.33
N LYS A 190 -8.92 12.52 -6.01
CA LYS A 190 -8.78 12.49 -7.47
C LYS A 190 -8.17 11.16 -7.89
N ASP A 191 -8.97 10.32 -8.52
CA ASP A 191 -8.46 9.14 -9.24
C ASP A 191 -8.38 9.56 -10.73
N ASP A 192 -7.16 9.86 -11.19
CA ASP A 192 -6.92 10.52 -12.49
C ASP A 192 -7.36 9.68 -13.71
N ASP A 193 -7.47 8.34 -13.58
CA ASP A 193 -7.76 7.46 -14.72
C ASP A 193 -9.26 7.16 -14.96
N LEU A 194 -10.13 7.46 -14.02
CA LEU A 194 -11.51 6.98 -14.04
C LEU A 194 -12.56 8.07 -14.27
N GLY A 195 -12.22 9.30 -13.99
CA GLY A 195 -12.99 10.45 -14.45
C GLY A 195 -13.09 10.52 -15.98
N THR A 196 -12.08 10.00 -16.67
CA THR A 196 -12.01 10.03 -18.14
C THR A 196 -12.96 9.06 -18.83
N VAL A 197 -13.21 7.84 -18.29
CA VAL A 197 -14.09 6.85 -18.95
C VAL A 197 -15.57 7.24 -18.79
N GLU A 198 -16.02 7.58 -17.58
CA GLU A 198 -17.42 7.96 -17.34
C GLU A 198 -17.75 9.34 -17.94
N SER A 199 -16.85 10.32 -17.82
CA SER A 199 -17.03 11.62 -18.47
C SER A 199 -17.06 11.49 -19.99
N GLY A 200 -16.15 10.70 -20.58
CA GLY A 200 -16.16 10.49 -22.02
C GLY A 200 -17.39 9.75 -22.54
N ILE A 201 -17.98 8.81 -21.77
CA ILE A 201 -19.24 8.15 -22.10
C ILE A 201 -20.39 9.15 -21.99
N LYS A 202 -20.40 10.01 -20.97
CA LYS A 202 -21.41 11.04 -20.79
C LYS A 202 -21.37 12.09 -21.91
N GLU A 203 -20.17 12.60 -22.22
CA GLU A 203 -19.93 13.53 -23.34
C GLU A 203 -20.40 12.93 -24.68
N LEU A 204 -20.10 11.66 -24.93
CA LEU A 204 -20.58 10.95 -26.12
C LEU A 204 -22.10 10.82 -26.10
N GLY A 205 -22.72 10.50 -24.96
CA GLY A 205 -24.18 10.43 -24.82
C GLY A 205 -24.85 11.77 -25.09
N GLU A 206 -24.23 12.87 -24.66
CA GLU A 206 -24.72 14.23 -24.97
C GLU A 206 -24.59 14.55 -26.47
N ALA A 207 -23.49 14.22 -27.10
CA ALA A 207 -23.26 14.38 -28.53
C ALA A 207 -24.23 13.55 -29.40
N MET A 208 -24.69 12.42 -28.87
CA MET A 208 -25.61 11.52 -29.56
C MET A 208 -27.11 11.85 -29.40
N ARG A 209 -27.48 12.87 -28.61
CA ARG A 209 -28.91 13.17 -28.30
C ARG A 209 -29.83 13.32 -29.51
N SER A 210 -29.29 13.78 -30.63
CA SER A 210 -30.05 13.97 -31.90
C SER A 210 -29.96 12.76 -32.84
N PHE A 211 -29.30 11.66 -32.44
CA PHE A 211 -29.12 10.46 -33.25
C PHE A 211 -29.80 9.27 -32.58
N ARG A 212 -30.33 8.35 -33.37
CA ARG A 212 -31.01 7.12 -32.90
C ARG A 212 -30.04 6.11 -32.35
N THR A 213 -28.87 6.01 -33.00
CA THR A 213 -27.87 4.99 -32.66
C THR A 213 -26.42 5.51 -32.72
N LEU A 214 -25.52 4.77 -32.10
CA LEU A 214 -24.08 5.06 -32.14
C LEU A 214 -23.52 5.01 -33.57
N GLY A 215 -23.97 4.07 -34.40
CA GLY A 215 -23.57 3.95 -35.79
C GLY A 215 -24.00 5.14 -36.62
N GLU A 216 -25.24 5.62 -36.43
CA GLU A 216 -25.74 6.82 -37.10
C GLU A 216 -24.95 8.10 -36.74
N TYR A 217 -24.61 8.24 -35.44
CA TYR A 217 -23.75 9.34 -35.00
C TYR A 217 -22.33 9.23 -35.64
N TYR A 218 -21.71 8.06 -35.64
CA TYR A 218 -20.37 7.92 -36.25
C TYR A 218 -20.40 8.12 -37.77
N ALA A 219 -21.49 7.78 -38.42
CA ALA A 219 -21.66 8.03 -39.87
C ALA A 219 -21.77 9.53 -40.21
N SER A 220 -22.10 10.39 -39.23
CA SER A 220 -22.18 11.86 -39.43
C SER A 220 -20.83 12.56 -39.22
N LEU A 221 -19.81 11.86 -38.70
CA LEU A 221 -18.53 12.44 -38.41
C LEU A 221 -17.62 12.45 -39.65
N ASP A 222 -16.86 13.52 -39.82
CA ASP A 222 -15.75 13.57 -40.77
C ASP A 222 -14.50 12.87 -40.14
N PRO A 223 -14.03 11.74 -40.68
CA PRO A 223 -12.89 11.01 -40.13
C PRO A 223 -11.56 11.75 -40.25
N HIS A 224 -11.44 12.78 -41.08
CA HIS A 224 -10.24 13.58 -41.24
C HIS A 224 -10.08 14.63 -40.14
N THR A 225 -11.20 15.12 -39.59
CA THR A 225 -11.24 16.12 -38.52
C THR A 225 -11.56 15.52 -37.14
N HIS A 226 -12.24 14.37 -37.11
CA HIS A 226 -12.71 13.75 -35.90
C HIS A 226 -12.14 12.35 -35.70
N ASN A 227 -11.61 12.09 -34.50
CA ASN A 227 -11.11 10.77 -34.16
C ASN A 227 -12.27 9.82 -33.75
N VAL A 228 -12.78 9.03 -34.69
CA VAL A 228 -13.91 8.10 -34.49
C VAL A 228 -13.55 6.96 -33.51
N ARG A 229 -12.29 6.54 -33.45
CA ARG A 229 -11.90 5.30 -32.74
C ARG A 229 -11.46 5.52 -31.28
N ARG A 230 -11.17 6.74 -30.84
CA ARG A 230 -10.67 7.06 -29.50
C ARG A 230 -11.73 7.50 -28.50
N ARG A 231 -13.02 7.27 -28.77
CA ARG A 231 -14.11 7.66 -27.88
C ARG A 231 -14.48 6.50 -26.94
N TRP A 232 -14.82 6.84 -25.70
CA TRP A 232 -15.34 5.88 -24.73
C TRP A 232 -16.82 5.63 -25.01
N THR A 233 -17.20 4.35 -25.16
CA THR A 233 -18.57 3.92 -25.47
C THR A 233 -19.09 2.98 -24.40
N SER A 234 -20.37 3.08 -24.03
CA SER A 234 -21.01 2.12 -23.14
C SER A 234 -21.46 0.85 -23.89
N ARG A 235 -21.62 -0.24 -23.14
CA ARG A 235 -22.18 -1.49 -23.66
C ARG A 235 -23.61 -1.29 -24.18
N LYS A 236 -24.41 -0.52 -23.42
CA LYS A 236 -25.81 -0.25 -23.75
C LYS A 236 -25.96 0.42 -25.12
N MET A 237 -25.09 1.36 -25.51
CA MET A 237 -25.13 1.97 -26.84
C MET A 237 -25.06 0.97 -27.99
N TYR A 238 -24.30 -0.11 -27.82
CA TYR A 238 -24.21 -1.19 -28.83
C TYR A 238 -25.39 -2.16 -28.76
N GLU A 239 -25.93 -2.42 -27.57
CA GLU A 239 -27.11 -3.26 -27.36
C GLU A 239 -28.37 -2.60 -27.95
N ASP A 240 -28.55 -1.30 -27.71
CA ASP A 240 -29.67 -0.51 -28.24
C ASP A 240 -29.58 -0.41 -29.77
N GLU A 241 -28.43 -0.19 -30.34
CA GLU A 241 -28.22 -0.17 -31.77
C GLU A 241 -28.48 -1.54 -32.43
N PHE A 242 -27.96 -2.62 -31.85
CA PHE A 242 -28.24 -3.96 -32.34
C PHE A 242 -29.74 -4.28 -32.34
N ALA A 243 -30.45 -3.88 -31.28
CA ALA A 243 -31.89 -4.09 -31.17
C ALA A 243 -32.64 -3.32 -32.26
N ALA A 244 -32.32 -2.04 -32.49
CA ALA A 244 -32.95 -1.20 -33.49
C ALA A 244 -32.69 -1.72 -34.91
N ILE A 245 -31.45 -2.11 -35.24
CA ILE A 245 -31.12 -2.72 -36.54
C ILE A 245 -31.85 -4.03 -36.70
N TRP A 246 -31.85 -4.90 -35.67
CA TRP A 246 -32.52 -6.20 -35.75
C TRP A 246 -34.01 -6.07 -35.96
N GLU A 247 -34.70 -5.21 -35.19
CA GLU A 247 -36.15 -4.99 -35.33
C GLU A 247 -36.53 -4.58 -36.74
N LYS A 248 -35.81 -3.61 -37.32
CA LYS A 248 -36.07 -3.18 -38.71
C LYS A 248 -35.79 -4.24 -39.75
N GLN A 249 -34.61 -4.88 -39.66
CA GLN A 249 -34.17 -5.84 -40.66
C GLN A 249 -34.95 -7.18 -40.60
N ALA A 250 -35.37 -7.63 -39.42
CA ALA A 250 -36.21 -8.81 -39.25
C ALA A 250 -37.60 -8.63 -39.88
N ALA A 251 -38.18 -7.42 -39.80
CA ALA A 251 -39.43 -7.10 -40.51
C ALA A 251 -39.27 -7.17 -42.04
N LEU A 252 -38.08 -6.83 -42.55
CA LEU A 252 -37.79 -6.83 -44.01
C LEU A 252 -37.29 -8.21 -44.52
N HIS A 253 -36.70 -9.04 -43.63
CA HIS A 253 -36.17 -10.37 -43.96
C HIS A 253 -36.71 -11.45 -42.99
N PRO A 254 -38.01 -11.70 -42.90
CA PRO A 254 -38.60 -12.57 -41.88
C PRO A 254 -38.18 -14.04 -41.98
N THR A 255 -37.86 -14.51 -43.19
CA THR A 255 -37.37 -15.89 -43.42
C THR A 255 -35.89 -16.08 -43.09
N LEU A 256 -35.10 -15.03 -43.16
CA LEU A 256 -33.65 -15.07 -42.92
C LEU A 256 -33.32 -14.80 -41.46
N LEU A 257 -33.97 -13.83 -40.84
CA LEU A 257 -33.66 -13.37 -39.47
C LEU A 257 -34.64 -13.98 -38.46
N THR A 258 -34.37 -15.24 -38.08
CA THR A 258 -35.19 -15.95 -37.09
C THR A 258 -34.89 -15.54 -35.64
N GLU A 259 -35.83 -15.77 -34.73
CA GLU A 259 -35.65 -15.50 -33.31
C GLU A 259 -34.50 -16.34 -32.68
N GLU A 260 -34.28 -17.57 -33.22
CA GLU A 260 -33.14 -18.39 -32.78
C GLU A 260 -31.80 -17.75 -33.18
N LEU A 261 -31.71 -17.28 -34.42
CA LEU A 261 -30.53 -16.55 -34.90
C LEU A 261 -30.29 -15.27 -34.11
N HIS A 262 -31.36 -14.53 -33.75
CA HIS A 262 -31.28 -13.36 -32.86
C HIS A 262 -30.60 -13.72 -31.54
N ARG A 263 -31.08 -14.75 -30.84
CA ARG A 263 -30.52 -15.20 -29.56
C ARG A 263 -29.05 -15.59 -29.69
N GLN A 264 -28.68 -16.30 -30.72
CA GLN A 264 -27.30 -16.75 -30.98
C GLN A 264 -26.36 -15.56 -31.27
N ILE A 265 -26.73 -14.65 -32.16
CA ILE A 265 -25.93 -13.47 -32.49
C ILE A 265 -25.81 -12.57 -31.27
N LYS A 266 -26.92 -12.26 -30.57
CA LYS A 266 -26.93 -11.43 -29.33
C LYS A 266 -26.03 -12.04 -28.26
N HIS A 267 -26.07 -13.37 -28.09
CA HIS A 267 -25.18 -14.06 -27.16
C HIS A 267 -23.71 -13.89 -27.55
N LEU A 268 -23.33 -14.12 -28.79
CA LEU A 268 -21.96 -13.97 -29.28
C LEU A 268 -21.47 -12.52 -29.21
N LEU A 269 -22.34 -11.54 -29.43
CA LEU A 269 -21.99 -10.11 -29.31
C LEU A 269 -21.78 -9.67 -27.86
N PHE A 270 -22.71 -9.99 -26.96
CA PHE A 270 -22.83 -9.31 -25.68
C PHE A 270 -22.60 -10.18 -24.44
N TYR A 271 -22.65 -11.53 -24.57
CA TYR A 271 -22.41 -12.38 -23.40
C TYR A 271 -21.05 -12.08 -22.74
N GLN A 272 -21.08 -11.86 -21.44
CA GLN A 272 -19.91 -11.70 -20.62
C GLN A 272 -19.96 -12.69 -19.46
N ARG A 273 -18.92 -13.53 -19.40
CA ARG A 273 -18.81 -14.52 -18.34
C ARG A 273 -18.79 -13.82 -16.98
N PRO A 274 -19.59 -14.25 -15.99
CA PRO A 274 -19.53 -13.74 -14.64
C PRO A 274 -18.14 -13.88 -14.03
N ILE A 275 -17.75 -12.93 -13.18
CA ILE A 275 -16.53 -13.01 -12.39
C ILE A 275 -16.69 -14.19 -11.41
N LYS A 276 -15.70 -15.08 -11.36
CA LYS A 276 -15.72 -16.17 -10.39
C LYS A 276 -15.63 -15.62 -8.97
N ALA A 277 -16.45 -16.12 -8.08
CA ALA A 277 -16.33 -15.86 -6.65
C ALA A 277 -14.91 -16.22 -6.18
N GLN A 278 -14.33 -15.33 -5.38
CA GLN A 278 -12.98 -15.47 -4.84
C GLN A 278 -13.00 -15.84 -3.35
N SER A 279 -13.99 -16.60 -2.91
CA SER A 279 -14.19 -17.04 -1.52
C SER A 279 -12.96 -17.76 -0.94
N HIS A 280 -12.22 -18.49 -1.80
CA HIS A 280 -10.98 -19.18 -1.42
C HIS A 280 -9.82 -18.22 -1.07
N LEU A 281 -9.93 -16.92 -1.38
CA LEU A 281 -8.95 -15.89 -1.01
C LEU A 281 -9.27 -15.21 0.32
N ILE A 282 -10.46 -15.48 0.90
CA ILE A 282 -10.82 -14.97 2.22
C ILE A 282 -9.92 -15.66 3.25
N GLY A 283 -9.22 -14.88 4.06
CA GLY A 283 -8.35 -15.40 5.12
C GLY A 283 -9.14 -16.20 6.16
N GLY A 284 -8.49 -17.15 6.82
CA GLY A 284 -9.06 -17.89 7.96
C GLY A 284 -9.16 -17.01 9.21
N CYS A 285 -10.11 -17.35 10.07
CA CYS A 285 -10.28 -16.74 11.39
C CYS A 285 -9.12 -17.10 12.32
N GLU A 286 -8.68 -16.15 13.12
CA GLU A 286 -7.62 -16.39 14.11
C GLU A 286 -8.12 -17.17 15.34
N LEU A 287 -9.40 -16.98 15.72
CA LEU A 287 -10.00 -17.58 16.90
C LEU A 287 -10.67 -18.94 16.62
N GLU A 288 -11.19 -19.15 15.42
CA GLU A 288 -11.86 -20.38 14.99
C GLU A 288 -11.16 -20.93 13.74
N PRO A 289 -10.15 -21.79 13.88
CA PRO A 289 -9.45 -22.39 12.74
C PRO A 289 -10.42 -23.12 11.80
N GLY A 290 -10.30 -22.87 10.52
CA GLY A 290 -11.19 -23.45 9.49
C GLY A 290 -12.38 -22.56 9.09
N GLU A 291 -12.76 -21.59 9.92
CA GLU A 291 -13.81 -20.63 9.60
C GLU A 291 -13.27 -19.44 8.79
N PRO A 292 -13.98 -18.96 7.75
CA PRO A 292 -13.57 -17.77 7.01
C PRO A 292 -13.81 -16.50 7.83
N ARG A 293 -13.03 -15.48 7.58
CA ARG A 293 -13.21 -14.15 8.18
C ARG A 293 -14.55 -13.53 7.79
N ALA A 294 -15.21 -12.86 8.73
CA ALA A 294 -16.45 -12.13 8.48
C ALA A 294 -16.22 -10.89 7.61
N ALA A 295 -17.11 -10.64 6.64
CA ALA A 295 -17.11 -9.40 5.89
C ALA A 295 -17.45 -8.22 6.81
N TRP A 296 -16.83 -7.05 6.59
CA TRP A 296 -17.17 -5.85 7.35
C TRP A 296 -18.60 -5.38 7.14
N ALA A 297 -19.22 -5.72 6.01
CA ALA A 297 -20.64 -5.44 5.79
C ALA A 297 -21.58 -6.23 6.71
N ALA A 298 -21.14 -7.34 7.29
CA ALA A 298 -21.98 -8.16 8.16
C ALA A 298 -22.36 -7.40 9.44
N LEU A 299 -23.62 -7.52 9.86
CA LEU A 299 -24.15 -6.80 11.03
C LEU A 299 -23.37 -7.08 12.30
N GLU A 300 -23.03 -8.35 12.55
CA GLU A 300 -22.25 -8.75 13.72
C GLU A 300 -20.83 -8.14 13.69
N ALA A 301 -20.23 -8.01 12.50
CA ALA A 301 -18.90 -7.39 12.37
C ALA A 301 -18.93 -5.87 12.62
N GLN A 302 -20.02 -5.20 12.22
CA GLN A 302 -20.24 -3.79 12.53
C GLN A 302 -20.43 -3.57 14.03
N GLN A 303 -21.30 -4.35 14.67
CA GLN A 303 -21.55 -4.30 16.09
C GLN A 303 -20.27 -4.60 16.91
N PHE A 304 -19.52 -5.61 16.50
CA PHE A 304 -18.25 -5.95 17.12
C PHE A 304 -17.26 -4.75 17.10
N ARG A 305 -17.14 -4.09 15.96
CA ARG A 305 -16.26 -2.93 15.83
C ARG A 305 -16.71 -1.76 16.70
N VAL A 306 -18.02 -1.47 16.73
CA VAL A 306 -18.59 -0.40 17.56
C VAL A 306 -18.32 -0.67 19.04
N LEU A 307 -18.63 -1.88 19.51
CA LEU A 307 -18.39 -2.28 20.90
C LEU A 307 -16.90 -2.25 21.27
N GLN A 308 -16.01 -2.69 20.37
CA GLN A 308 -14.57 -2.63 20.61
C GLN A 308 -14.10 -1.19 20.81
N GLN A 309 -14.52 -0.25 19.94
CA GLN A 309 -14.16 1.16 20.06
C GLN A 309 -14.68 1.78 21.36
N VAL A 310 -15.94 1.51 21.70
CA VAL A 310 -16.59 2.13 22.87
C VAL A 310 -16.06 1.56 24.19
N ASN A 311 -15.82 0.25 24.27
CA ASN A 311 -15.30 -0.39 25.48
C ASN A 311 -13.83 -0.04 25.77
N GLU A 312 -13.08 0.43 24.75
CA GLU A 312 -11.72 0.92 24.91
C GLU A 312 -11.65 2.44 25.06
N LEU A 313 -12.78 3.16 24.91
CA LEU A 313 -12.82 4.61 25.04
C LEU A 313 -12.71 5.04 26.48
N GLU A 314 -11.77 5.94 26.76
CA GLU A 314 -11.52 6.52 28.07
C GLU A 314 -11.55 8.04 28.00
N VAL A 315 -12.14 8.66 29.00
CA VAL A 315 -12.17 10.13 29.17
C VAL A 315 -10.88 10.58 29.84
N ILE A 316 -10.23 11.57 29.29
CA ILE A 316 -8.97 12.12 29.80
C ILE A 316 -9.19 13.56 30.23
N SER A 317 -9.07 13.78 31.54
CA SER A 317 -9.05 15.13 32.10
C SER A 317 -7.66 15.78 31.96
N PRO A 318 -7.59 17.11 31.86
CA PRO A 318 -6.31 17.81 31.88
C PRO A 318 -5.46 17.41 33.10
N GLY A 319 -4.21 17.11 32.85
CA GLY A 319 -3.29 16.71 33.90
C GLY A 319 -3.29 15.22 34.26
N ARG A 320 -4.15 14.38 33.67
CA ARG A 320 -4.11 12.92 33.84
C ARG A 320 -3.57 12.22 32.62
N VAL A 321 -2.73 11.23 32.87
CA VAL A 321 -2.14 10.37 31.82
C VAL A 321 -3.03 9.17 31.55
N THR A 322 -3.58 8.58 32.57
CA THR A 322 -4.55 7.48 32.51
C THR A 322 -5.96 8.03 32.37
N GLY A 323 -6.68 7.53 31.35
CA GLY A 323 -8.09 7.86 31.18
C GLY A 323 -8.97 7.13 32.19
N ILE A 324 -10.19 7.63 32.35
CA ILE A 324 -11.26 7.00 33.14
C ILE A 324 -12.18 6.32 32.14
N PRO A 325 -12.48 5.02 32.28
CA PRO A 325 -13.47 4.33 31.45
C PRO A 325 -14.84 5.03 31.52
N LEU A 326 -15.62 4.94 30.45
CA LEU A 326 -17.00 5.45 30.42
C LEU A 326 -17.87 4.76 31.46
N THR A 327 -18.78 5.50 32.11
CA THR A 327 -19.85 4.89 32.89
C THR A 327 -20.81 4.11 32.00
N ALA A 328 -21.64 3.22 32.57
CA ALA A 328 -22.62 2.43 31.80
C ALA A 328 -23.57 3.34 30.98
N GLU A 329 -24.03 4.46 31.55
CA GLU A 329 -24.92 5.42 30.88
C GLU A 329 -24.19 6.16 29.74
N GLN A 330 -22.98 6.65 30.01
CA GLN A 330 -22.15 7.30 28.99
C GLN A 330 -21.83 6.36 27.85
N ARG A 331 -21.52 5.11 28.17
CA ARG A 331 -21.26 4.04 27.21
C ARG A 331 -22.48 3.80 26.31
N GLN A 332 -23.68 3.68 26.89
CA GLN A 332 -24.92 3.48 26.13
C GLN A 332 -25.19 4.69 25.20
N THR A 333 -25.04 5.90 25.69
CA THR A 333 -25.19 7.11 24.86
C THR A 333 -24.27 7.10 23.63
N VAL A 334 -23.00 6.71 23.79
CA VAL A 334 -22.05 6.61 22.67
C VAL A 334 -22.39 5.47 21.72
N LEU A 335 -22.88 4.33 22.23
CA LEU A 335 -23.34 3.20 21.43
C LEU A 335 -24.51 3.61 20.54
N ASP A 336 -25.54 4.25 21.10
CA ASP A 336 -26.74 4.69 20.38
C ASP A 336 -26.41 5.68 19.28
N LEU A 337 -25.46 6.60 19.54
CA LEU A 337 -24.96 7.52 18.53
C LEU A 337 -24.24 6.80 17.39
N LEU A 338 -23.41 5.80 17.68
CA LEU A 338 -22.62 5.07 16.68
C LEU A 338 -23.46 4.08 15.89
N GLU A 339 -24.50 3.49 16.48
CA GLU A 339 -25.42 2.58 15.75
C GLU A 339 -26.24 3.31 14.69
N ASN A 340 -26.53 4.60 14.90
CA ASN A 340 -27.36 5.42 14.01
C ASN A 340 -26.56 6.39 13.14
N SER A 341 -25.24 6.25 13.06
CA SER A 341 -24.40 7.17 12.27
C SER A 341 -23.27 6.41 11.58
N SER A 342 -22.86 6.88 10.42
CA SER A 342 -21.71 6.32 9.71
C SER A 342 -20.37 6.64 10.38
N GLU A 343 -20.25 7.83 10.98
CA GLU A 343 -19.08 8.28 11.75
C GLU A 343 -19.45 9.46 12.67
N ILE A 344 -18.77 9.58 13.79
CA ILE A 344 -19.00 10.65 14.76
C ILE A 344 -17.67 11.24 15.21
N THR A 345 -17.59 12.59 15.26
CA THR A 345 -16.41 13.30 15.78
C THR A 345 -16.40 13.27 17.30
N PHE A 346 -15.20 13.27 17.91
CA PHE A 346 -15.07 13.34 19.37
C PHE A 346 -15.74 14.57 19.98
N LYS A 347 -15.73 15.71 19.28
CA LYS A 347 -16.46 16.92 19.71
C LYS A 347 -17.96 16.68 19.88
N LYS A 348 -18.56 15.91 18.97
CA LYS A 348 -20.00 15.55 19.06
C LYS A 348 -20.25 14.58 20.22
N ILE A 349 -19.31 13.66 20.47
CA ILE A 349 -19.36 12.73 21.62
C ILE A 349 -19.26 13.52 22.93
N SER A 350 -18.28 14.44 23.08
CA SER A 350 -18.14 15.30 24.26
C SER A 350 -19.41 16.07 24.57
N LYS A 351 -20.05 16.66 23.54
CA LYS A 351 -21.29 17.41 23.68
C LYS A 351 -22.44 16.51 24.15
N ALA A 352 -22.56 15.30 23.61
CA ALA A 352 -23.60 14.34 23.99
C ALA A 352 -23.41 13.82 25.43
N LEU A 353 -22.18 13.71 25.89
CA LEU A 353 -21.84 13.30 27.25
C LEU A 353 -21.83 14.47 28.26
N GLY A 354 -22.12 15.69 27.84
CA GLY A 354 -22.08 16.87 28.71
C GLY A 354 -20.69 17.21 29.24
N LEU A 355 -19.63 16.80 28.53
CA LEU A 355 -18.24 17.04 28.96
C LEU A 355 -17.78 18.46 28.55
N ALA A 356 -16.96 19.08 29.39
CA ALA A 356 -16.35 20.36 29.09
C ALA A 356 -15.37 20.27 27.90
N ASP A 357 -15.19 21.35 27.16
CA ASP A 357 -14.39 21.40 25.90
C ASP A 357 -12.91 21.03 26.08
N TYR A 358 -12.38 21.16 27.31
CA TYR A 358 -11.00 20.80 27.64
C TYR A 358 -10.80 19.32 27.96
N ILE A 359 -11.86 18.52 28.00
CA ILE A 359 -11.80 17.08 28.27
C ILE A 359 -11.64 16.35 26.93
N GLY A 360 -10.63 15.49 26.85
CA GLY A 360 -10.33 14.69 25.67
C GLY A 360 -10.59 13.19 25.85
N PHE A 361 -10.25 12.42 24.81
CA PHE A 361 -10.34 10.96 24.82
C PHE A 361 -8.99 10.32 24.50
N ASN A 362 -8.74 9.11 25.04
CA ASN A 362 -7.50 8.37 24.83
C ASN A 362 -7.19 8.12 23.34
N LEU A 363 -8.21 7.83 22.51
CA LEU A 363 -8.05 7.56 21.08
C LEU A 363 -7.62 8.82 20.28
N GLN A 364 -7.95 10.04 20.77
CA GLN A 364 -7.47 11.27 20.15
C GLN A 364 -5.93 11.39 20.20
N ARG A 365 -5.29 10.86 21.26
CA ARG A 365 -3.82 10.82 21.37
C ARG A 365 -3.18 9.94 20.28
N GLY A 366 -3.90 8.93 19.76
CA GLY A 366 -3.50 8.11 18.63
C GLY A 366 -3.62 8.81 17.26
N GLY A 367 -4.15 10.04 17.22
CA GLY A 367 -4.36 10.81 15.98
C GLY A 367 -5.75 10.64 15.38
N ASP A 368 -6.64 9.89 16.02
CA ASP A 368 -8.02 9.75 15.57
C ASP A 368 -8.81 11.06 15.83
N THR A 369 -9.59 11.47 14.84
CA THR A 369 -10.47 12.66 14.93
C THR A 369 -11.93 12.31 15.09
N LYS A 370 -12.29 11.07 14.82
CA LYS A 370 -13.67 10.55 14.79
C LYS A 370 -13.69 9.04 15.02
N LEU A 371 -14.81 8.51 15.50
CA LEU A 371 -15.13 7.11 15.57
C LEU A 371 -16.01 6.68 14.38
N LYS A 372 -15.79 5.46 13.91
CA LYS A 372 -16.64 4.87 12.85
C LYS A 372 -17.86 4.21 13.48
N GLY A 373 -19.04 4.61 13.04
CA GLY A 373 -20.28 4.02 13.46
C GLY A 373 -20.71 2.80 12.63
N ASN A 374 -21.95 2.39 12.74
CA ASN A 374 -22.52 1.24 12.03
C ASN A 374 -22.95 1.62 10.60
N LEU A 375 -22.01 1.52 9.65
CA LEU A 375 -22.23 1.86 8.25
C LEU A 375 -23.37 1.05 7.60
N THR A 376 -23.50 -0.23 7.96
CA THR A 376 -24.52 -1.10 7.40
C THR A 376 -25.91 -0.70 7.88
N ASN A 377 -26.10 -0.52 9.18
CA ASN A 377 -27.38 -0.07 9.74
C ASN A 377 -27.76 1.32 9.21
N THR A 378 -26.81 2.26 9.18
CA THR A 378 -27.08 3.61 8.65
C THR A 378 -27.59 3.55 7.21
N HIS A 379 -26.96 2.80 6.31
CA HIS A 379 -27.40 2.68 4.91
C HIS A 379 -28.73 1.94 4.78
N MET A 380 -28.96 0.92 5.58
CA MET A 380 -30.20 0.15 5.54
C MET A 380 -31.38 0.96 6.10
N ALA A 381 -31.16 1.75 7.16
CA ALA A 381 -32.18 2.64 7.71
C ALA A 381 -32.57 3.75 6.71
N GLU A 382 -31.61 4.27 5.90
CA GLU A 382 -31.93 5.22 4.83
C GLU A 382 -32.81 4.60 3.71
N VAL A 383 -32.73 3.29 3.48
CA VAL A 383 -33.48 2.57 2.41
C VAL A 383 -34.79 2.03 2.88
N PHE A 384 -34.82 1.37 4.06
CA PHE A 384 -35.97 0.64 4.57
C PHE A 384 -36.75 1.42 5.64
N ALA A 385 -36.21 2.55 6.14
CA ALA A 385 -36.75 3.36 7.22
C ALA A 385 -37.15 2.49 8.44
N GLU A 386 -38.35 2.64 8.99
CA GLU A 386 -38.84 1.90 10.16
C GLU A 386 -38.88 0.38 9.94
N ARG A 387 -39.14 -0.06 8.70
CA ARG A 387 -39.14 -1.51 8.37
C ARG A 387 -37.81 -2.19 8.69
N TRP A 388 -36.67 -1.49 8.63
CA TRP A 388 -35.39 -2.08 8.98
C TRP A 388 -35.36 -2.59 10.43
N THR A 389 -36.02 -1.89 11.34
CA THR A 389 -36.08 -2.30 12.74
C THR A 389 -37.03 -3.49 12.95
N GLU A 390 -38.11 -3.56 12.15
CA GLU A 390 -39.15 -4.62 12.24
C GLU A 390 -38.72 -5.94 11.59
N MET A 391 -37.77 -5.90 10.63
CA MET A 391 -37.28 -7.11 9.96
C MET A 391 -36.61 -8.08 10.93
N SER A 392 -36.82 -9.37 10.68
CA SER A 392 -36.12 -10.43 11.42
C SER A 392 -34.59 -10.38 11.14
N GLU A 393 -33.78 -10.90 12.06
CA GLU A 393 -32.35 -10.97 11.91
C GLU A 393 -31.90 -11.76 10.65
N GLU A 394 -32.67 -12.79 10.28
CA GLU A 394 -32.43 -13.60 9.08
C GLU A 394 -32.67 -12.78 7.80
N GLU A 395 -33.75 -12.02 7.73
CA GLU A 395 -34.05 -11.14 6.63
C GLU A 395 -32.98 -10.04 6.48
N LYS A 396 -32.62 -9.38 7.59
CA LYS A 396 -31.53 -8.39 7.61
C LYS A 396 -30.22 -8.96 7.06
N LYS A 397 -29.86 -10.18 7.49
CA LYS A 397 -28.65 -10.88 6.99
C LYS A 397 -28.72 -11.16 5.49
N GLN A 398 -29.89 -11.60 5.00
CA GLN A 398 -30.07 -11.90 3.58
C GLN A 398 -29.97 -10.63 2.73
N VAL A 399 -30.63 -9.55 3.16
CA VAL A 399 -30.54 -8.23 2.49
C VAL A 399 -29.09 -7.76 2.37
N VAL A 400 -28.34 -7.81 3.48
CA VAL A 400 -26.93 -7.38 3.52
C VAL A 400 -26.06 -8.28 2.64
N GLU A 401 -26.33 -9.59 2.60
CA GLU A 401 -25.56 -10.53 1.78
C GLU A 401 -25.85 -10.31 0.28
N ASP A 402 -27.10 -10.10 -0.12
CA ASP A 402 -27.49 -9.79 -1.48
C ASP A 402 -26.85 -8.45 -1.94
N TRP A 403 -26.94 -7.40 -1.12
CA TRP A 403 -26.29 -6.10 -1.39
C TRP A 403 -24.79 -6.24 -1.57
N ARG A 404 -24.13 -7.07 -0.78
CA ARG A 404 -22.70 -7.31 -0.83
C ARG A 404 -22.26 -8.17 -2.02
N THR A 405 -23.07 -9.17 -2.43
CA THR A 405 -22.65 -10.19 -3.37
C THR A 405 -23.10 -9.96 -4.81
N ILE A 406 -24.26 -9.33 -5.02
CA ILE A 406 -24.80 -9.09 -6.36
C ILE A 406 -23.99 -7.99 -7.07
N ASP A 407 -23.30 -8.37 -8.18
CA ASP A 407 -22.40 -7.47 -8.92
C ASP A 407 -23.13 -6.66 -10.02
N GLN A 408 -24.30 -7.11 -10.47
CA GLN A 408 -25.07 -6.49 -11.54
C GLN A 408 -26.09 -5.51 -10.95
N GLU A 409 -26.05 -4.24 -11.39
CA GLU A 409 -26.95 -3.20 -10.89
C GLU A 409 -28.43 -3.57 -11.13
N ASP A 410 -28.77 -3.92 -12.37
CA ASP A 410 -30.15 -4.31 -12.75
C ASP A 410 -30.65 -5.53 -11.97
N SER A 411 -29.74 -6.48 -11.65
CA SER A 411 -30.10 -7.68 -10.90
C SER A 411 -30.37 -7.35 -9.44
N LEU A 412 -29.59 -6.43 -8.85
CA LEU A 412 -29.84 -5.98 -7.47
C LEU A 412 -31.12 -5.15 -7.36
N ILE A 413 -31.35 -4.23 -8.31
CA ILE A 413 -32.58 -3.44 -8.37
C ILE A 413 -33.80 -4.34 -8.46
N ARG A 414 -33.79 -5.31 -9.40
CA ARG A 414 -34.86 -6.31 -9.53
C ARG A 414 -35.08 -7.08 -8.25
N ARG A 415 -34.00 -7.60 -7.65
CA ARG A 415 -34.07 -8.33 -6.38
C ARG A 415 -34.66 -7.48 -5.26
N ALA A 416 -34.26 -6.21 -5.18
CA ALA A 416 -34.78 -5.27 -4.18
C ALA A 416 -36.27 -4.96 -4.35
N ILE A 417 -36.75 -4.83 -5.57
CA ILE A 417 -38.15 -4.60 -5.85
C ILE A 417 -38.99 -5.88 -5.60
N GLU A 418 -38.59 -7.01 -6.20
CA GLU A 418 -39.38 -8.25 -6.20
C GLU A 418 -39.43 -8.97 -4.84
N TYR A 419 -38.30 -8.96 -4.09
CA TYR A 419 -38.19 -9.73 -2.82
C TYR A 419 -38.26 -8.87 -1.57
N TRP A 420 -37.74 -7.62 -1.64
CA TRP A 420 -37.72 -6.75 -0.47
C TRP A 420 -38.79 -5.67 -0.52
N ASN A 421 -39.63 -5.66 -1.56
CA ASN A 421 -40.70 -4.69 -1.80
C ASN A 421 -40.22 -3.23 -1.62
N LEU A 422 -39.07 -2.90 -2.20
CA LEU A 422 -38.60 -1.52 -2.29
C LEU A 422 -39.23 -0.85 -3.52
N ASP A 423 -39.46 0.45 -3.40
CA ASP A 423 -39.75 1.27 -4.57
C ASP A 423 -38.50 1.40 -5.47
N GLU A 424 -38.73 1.78 -6.72
CA GLU A 424 -37.65 1.85 -7.71
C GLU A 424 -36.58 2.87 -7.34
N SER A 425 -36.90 3.96 -6.66
CA SER A 425 -35.96 5.01 -6.26
C SER A 425 -35.05 4.52 -5.16
N SER A 426 -35.59 3.84 -4.13
CA SER A 426 -34.84 3.23 -3.03
C SER A 426 -33.97 2.07 -3.51
N ALA A 427 -34.47 1.24 -4.43
CA ALA A 427 -33.72 0.15 -5.05
C ALA A 427 -32.51 0.68 -5.87
N LYS A 428 -32.69 1.74 -6.67
CA LYS A 428 -31.60 2.41 -7.39
C LYS A 428 -30.60 3.08 -6.45
N TRP A 429 -31.07 3.68 -5.37
CA TRP A 429 -30.20 4.29 -4.36
C TRP A 429 -29.33 3.23 -3.70
N LEU A 430 -29.90 2.10 -3.25
CA LEU A 430 -29.14 0.99 -2.67
C LEU A 430 -28.11 0.42 -3.66
N ALA A 431 -28.51 0.24 -4.92
CA ALA A 431 -27.63 -0.26 -5.96
C ALA A 431 -26.45 0.68 -6.26
N SER A 432 -26.63 1.98 -6.09
CA SER A 432 -25.60 3.00 -6.30
C SER A 432 -24.56 3.11 -5.17
N ARG A 433 -24.81 2.50 -4.00
CA ARG A 433 -23.92 2.55 -2.82
C ARG A 433 -23.08 1.26 -2.67
N PRO A 434 -21.79 1.37 -2.35
CA PRO A 434 -20.99 0.20 -2.06
C PRO A 434 -21.30 -0.32 -0.65
N ALA A 435 -21.34 -1.64 -0.50
CA ALA A 435 -21.31 -2.24 0.82
C ALA A 435 -19.92 -2.04 1.46
N PRO A 436 -19.81 -1.95 2.81
CA PRO A 436 -18.52 -1.87 3.50
C PRO A 436 -17.57 -2.96 3.02
N ASN A 437 -16.42 -2.54 2.47
CA ASN A 437 -15.46 -3.43 1.82
C ASN A 437 -14.51 -4.09 2.83
N GLY A 438 -13.97 -5.25 2.46
CA GLY A 438 -12.98 -5.99 3.23
C GLY A 438 -13.58 -6.96 4.25
N TYR A 439 -12.67 -7.53 5.06
CA TYR A 439 -13.00 -8.57 6.04
C TYR A 439 -12.36 -8.22 7.38
N CYS A 440 -13.03 -8.55 8.48
CA CYS A 440 -12.45 -8.44 9.81
C CYS A 440 -11.45 -9.60 10.06
N MET A 441 -10.76 -9.62 11.20
CA MET A 441 -9.80 -10.69 11.52
C MET A 441 -10.48 -11.97 12.02
N TYR A 442 -11.75 -11.89 12.40
CA TYR A 442 -12.52 -12.93 13.08
C TYR A 442 -13.68 -13.43 12.21
N SER A 443 -14.11 -14.67 12.42
CA SER A 443 -15.29 -15.25 11.76
C SER A 443 -16.59 -14.77 12.41
N ARG A 444 -17.71 -14.90 11.70
CA ARG A 444 -19.04 -14.63 12.29
C ARG A 444 -19.30 -15.50 13.53
N LYS A 445 -18.80 -16.74 13.54
CA LYS A 445 -18.93 -17.67 14.67
C LYS A 445 -18.19 -17.16 15.90
N SER A 446 -16.93 -16.74 15.76
CA SER A 446 -16.15 -16.21 16.88
C SER A 446 -16.70 -14.87 17.38
N ILE A 447 -17.12 -13.98 16.46
CA ILE A 447 -17.75 -12.71 16.83
C ILE A 447 -19.00 -12.93 17.67
N ARG A 448 -19.91 -13.84 17.26
CA ARG A 448 -21.13 -14.16 18.00
C ARG A 448 -20.87 -14.68 19.42
N LYS A 449 -19.76 -15.40 19.64
CA LYS A 449 -19.35 -15.84 20.98
C LYS A 449 -18.83 -14.70 21.86
N LEU A 450 -18.19 -13.69 21.26
CA LEU A 450 -17.59 -12.56 21.97
C LEU A 450 -18.61 -11.45 22.27
N LEU A 451 -19.56 -11.22 21.36
CA LEU A 451 -20.53 -10.12 21.47
C LEU A 451 -21.28 -10.06 22.81
N PRO A 452 -21.79 -11.16 23.40
CA PRO A 452 -22.50 -11.07 24.66
C PRO A 452 -21.67 -10.45 25.80
N LEU A 453 -20.40 -10.86 25.91
CA LEU A 453 -19.49 -10.32 26.93
C LEU A 453 -19.08 -8.88 26.64
N MET A 454 -18.83 -8.57 25.37
CA MET A 454 -18.51 -7.19 24.97
C MET A 454 -19.71 -6.26 25.16
N ALA A 455 -20.93 -6.75 25.02
CA ALA A 455 -22.13 -5.98 25.29
C ALA A 455 -22.27 -5.57 26.78
N THR A 456 -21.74 -6.34 27.73
CA THR A 456 -21.69 -5.92 29.13
C THR A 456 -20.63 -4.88 29.46
N GLY A 457 -19.77 -4.51 28.49
CA GLY A 457 -18.68 -3.54 28.67
C GLY A 457 -17.30 -4.18 28.76
N ALA A 458 -17.17 -5.49 28.65
CA ALA A 458 -15.89 -6.15 28.64
C ALA A 458 -15.03 -5.71 27.44
N ARG A 459 -13.77 -5.37 27.68
CA ARG A 459 -12.80 -5.12 26.60
C ARG A 459 -12.55 -6.39 25.81
N PHE A 460 -12.21 -6.25 24.53
CA PHE A 460 -12.01 -7.39 23.63
C PHE A 460 -11.09 -8.48 24.23
N ARG A 461 -9.94 -8.09 24.80
CA ARG A 461 -8.99 -9.06 25.38
C ARG A 461 -9.56 -9.83 26.59
N ALA A 462 -10.37 -9.18 27.40
CA ALA A 462 -11.05 -9.83 28.54
C ALA A 462 -12.09 -10.84 28.03
N ALA A 463 -12.91 -10.44 27.06
CA ALA A 463 -13.90 -11.33 26.43
C ALA A 463 -13.22 -12.51 25.69
N GLU A 464 -12.12 -12.25 24.98
CA GLU A 464 -11.32 -13.30 24.33
C GLU A 464 -10.78 -14.32 25.34
N LYS A 465 -10.23 -13.85 26.46
CA LYS A 465 -9.72 -14.69 27.54
C LYS A 465 -10.82 -15.56 28.17
N GLU A 466 -11.99 -15.00 28.35
CA GLU A 466 -13.13 -15.72 28.95
C GLU A 466 -13.71 -16.77 28.01
N VAL A 467 -13.88 -16.45 26.71
CA VAL A 467 -14.49 -17.37 25.74
C VAL A 467 -13.54 -18.46 25.26
N TYR A 468 -12.27 -18.11 25.06
CA TYR A 468 -11.27 -18.98 24.42
C TYR A 468 -10.16 -19.43 25.37
N GLY A 469 -10.17 -18.96 26.62
CA GLY A 469 -9.11 -19.19 27.59
C GLY A 469 -7.87 -18.32 27.31
N ILE A 470 -6.89 -18.42 28.17
CA ILE A 470 -5.57 -17.87 27.89
C ILE A 470 -5.03 -18.69 26.71
N ARG A 471 -4.93 -18.10 25.57
CA ARG A 471 -4.12 -18.68 24.52
C ARG A 471 -2.67 -18.65 25.02
N LEU A 472 -2.27 -19.73 25.62
CA LEU A 472 -0.87 -20.10 25.60
C LEU A 472 -0.54 -20.16 24.11
N THR A 473 0.19 -19.19 23.60
CA THR A 473 0.81 -19.26 22.28
C THR A 473 1.92 -20.31 22.30
N GLY A 474 1.78 -21.35 23.10
CA GLY A 474 2.52 -22.58 23.09
C GLY A 474 2.20 -23.34 21.82
N GLY A 475 2.60 -22.77 20.68
CA GLY A 475 2.63 -23.47 19.42
C GLY A 475 3.61 -24.63 19.51
N LEU A 476 3.54 -25.56 18.54
CA LEU A 476 4.52 -26.62 18.41
C LEU A 476 5.93 -26.03 18.38
N VAL A 477 6.79 -26.50 19.24
CA VAL A 477 8.22 -26.18 19.20
C VAL A 477 8.83 -26.90 18.02
N TYR A 478 9.35 -26.15 17.07
CA TYR A 478 10.00 -26.71 15.89
C TYR A 478 11.52 -26.80 16.09
N ASP A 479 12.14 -27.85 15.55
CA ASP A 479 13.62 -27.95 15.53
C ASP A 479 14.25 -27.08 14.43
N SER A 480 13.44 -26.68 13.47
CA SER A 480 13.82 -25.72 12.43
C SER A 480 12.61 -24.86 12.05
N ILE A 481 12.86 -23.61 11.67
CA ILE A 481 11.79 -22.69 11.23
C ILE A 481 11.06 -23.29 10.03
N PRO A 482 9.72 -23.45 10.09
CA PRO A 482 8.91 -23.97 8.97
C PRO A 482 8.83 -22.97 7.80
N PRO A 483 8.32 -23.38 6.62
CA PRO A 483 8.16 -22.49 5.48
C PRO A 483 7.32 -21.25 5.83
N VAL A 484 7.74 -20.07 5.34
CA VAL A 484 7.09 -18.77 5.64
C VAL A 484 5.59 -18.78 5.32
N ARG A 485 5.20 -19.42 4.20
CA ARG A 485 3.78 -19.48 3.77
C ARG A 485 2.93 -20.37 4.66
N ASP A 486 3.51 -21.34 5.31
CA ASP A 486 2.78 -22.26 6.20
C ASP A 486 2.53 -21.58 7.55
N THR A 487 3.48 -20.78 8.01
CA THR A 487 3.41 -20.02 9.28
C THR A 487 2.64 -18.71 9.12
N LEU A 488 3.00 -17.90 8.10
CA LEU A 488 2.44 -16.56 7.88
C LEU A 488 1.47 -16.55 6.68
N LYS A 489 0.37 -17.28 6.80
CA LYS A 489 -0.64 -17.48 5.72
C LYS A 489 -1.25 -16.19 5.17
N THR A 490 -1.26 -15.12 5.95
CA THR A 490 -1.84 -13.82 5.57
C THR A 490 -0.86 -12.86 4.91
N LEU A 491 0.42 -13.20 4.87
CA LEU A 491 1.45 -12.35 4.27
C LEU A 491 1.26 -12.19 2.76
N ARG A 492 1.12 -10.94 2.29
CA ARG A 492 0.88 -10.59 0.88
C ARG A 492 1.98 -9.73 0.27
N ASN A 493 2.94 -9.26 1.07
CA ASN A 493 4.04 -8.43 0.59
C ASN A 493 5.20 -9.31 0.07
N PRO A 494 5.50 -9.31 -1.27
CA PRO A 494 6.52 -10.18 -1.84
C PRO A 494 7.94 -9.87 -1.36
N ALA A 495 8.25 -8.60 -1.08
CA ALA A 495 9.57 -8.20 -0.58
C ALA A 495 9.79 -8.73 0.85
N VAL A 496 8.79 -8.58 1.73
CA VAL A 496 8.84 -9.13 3.09
C VAL A 496 8.89 -10.66 3.06
N GLU A 497 8.06 -11.33 2.24
CA GLU A 497 8.09 -12.79 2.09
C GLU A 497 9.47 -13.28 1.64
N ARG A 498 10.11 -12.55 0.71
CA ARG A 498 11.46 -12.87 0.24
C ARG A 498 12.48 -12.74 1.35
N ALA A 499 12.50 -11.61 2.06
CA ALA A 499 13.41 -11.36 3.17
C ALA A 499 13.27 -12.42 4.28
N LEU A 500 12.04 -12.73 4.69
CA LEU A 500 11.75 -13.77 5.69
C LEU A 500 12.13 -15.19 5.22
N THR A 501 12.02 -15.48 3.92
CA THR A 501 12.46 -16.77 3.36
C THR A 501 13.97 -16.92 3.42
N GLU A 502 14.75 -15.87 3.15
CA GLU A 502 16.21 -15.91 3.27
C GLU A 502 16.64 -15.92 4.75
N LEU A 503 15.94 -15.17 5.64
CA LEU A 503 16.11 -15.24 7.09
C LEU A 503 15.96 -16.69 7.58
N ARG A 504 14.88 -17.36 7.24
CA ARG A 504 14.63 -18.77 7.58
C ARG A 504 15.78 -19.68 7.19
N LYS A 505 16.33 -19.52 5.98
CA LYS A 505 17.43 -20.36 5.50
C LYS A 505 18.70 -20.16 6.30
N VAL A 506 19.06 -18.92 6.60
CA VAL A 506 20.25 -18.59 7.38
C VAL A 506 20.09 -19.09 8.81
N VAL A 507 18.97 -18.79 9.48
CA VAL A 507 18.74 -19.25 10.87
C VAL A 507 18.73 -20.76 10.95
N ASN A 508 18.05 -21.48 10.03
CA ASN A 508 18.04 -22.93 10.03
C ASN A 508 19.44 -23.56 9.75
N ALA A 509 20.31 -22.86 9.02
CA ALA A 509 21.69 -23.30 8.83
C ALA A 509 22.51 -23.14 10.14
N LEU A 510 22.36 -22.00 10.82
CA LEU A 510 23.02 -21.71 12.08
C LEU A 510 22.55 -22.65 13.21
N VAL A 511 21.23 -22.89 13.29
CA VAL A 511 20.65 -23.84 14.28
C VAL A 511 21.19 -25.26 14.07
N ARG A 512 21.42 -25.69 12.83
CA ARG A 512 22.06 -27.01 12.56
C ARG A 512 23.52 -27.06 12.97
N GLU A 513 24.24 -25.94 12.92
CA GLU A 513 25.68 -25.87 13.24
C GLU A 513 25.94 -25.63 14.73
N TYR A 514 25.17 -24.75 15.38
CA TYR A 514 25.41 -24.27 16.75
C TYR A 514 24.29 -24.66 17.75
N GLY A 515 23.20 -25.29 17.33
CA GLY A 515 22.00 -25.47 18.17
C GLY A 515 21.10 -24.25 18.15
N LYS A 516 20.04 -24.24 18.99
CA LYS A 516 19.11 -23.10 19.10
C LYS A 516 19.78 -21.98 19.91
N PRO A 517 19.73 -20.70 19.43
CA PRO A 517 20.29 -19.58 20.17
C PRO A 517 19.56 -19.33 21.51
N THR A 518 20.28 -18.89 22.53
CA THR A 518 19.73 -18.47 23.82
C THR A 518 18.92 -17.19 23.68
N GLU A 519 19.31 -16.31 22.76
CA GLU A 519 18.62 -15.05 22.46
C GLU A 519 18.76 -14.69 20.98
N VAL A 520 17.70 -14.17 20.36
CA VAL A 520 17.71 -13.67 18.97
C VAL A 520 17.29 -12.20 18.95
N ARG A 521 18.10 -11.35 18.32
CA ARG A 521 17.80 -9.93 18.13
C ARG A 521 17.74 -9.58 16.66
N ILE A 522 16.64 -8.99 16.25
CA ILE A 522 16.35 -8.69 14.85
C ILE A 522 16.12 -7.19 14.67
N GLU A 523 16.88 -6.57 13.77
CA GLU A 523 16.57 -5.24 13.26
C GLU A 523 16.10 -5.34 11.81
N LEU A 524 15.06 -4.59 11.45
CA LEU A 524 14.62 -4.48 10.07
C LEU A 524 14.96 -3.11 9.49
N ALA A 525 15.33 -3.10 8.22
CA ALA A 525 15.50 -1.87 7.47
C ALA A 525 14.16 -1.11 7.28
N ASN A 526 14.23 0.21 7.21
CA ASN A 526 13.05 1.08 7.16
C ASN A 526 12.16 0.85 5.94
N ASP A 527 12.71 0.38 4.82
CA ASP A 527 12.00 0.06 3.58
C ASP A 527 11.08 -1.16 3.69
N LEU A 528 11.34 -2.08 4.62
CA LEU A 528 10.46 -3.22 4.94
C LEU A 528 9.40 -2.91 6.01
N LYS A 529 9.64 -1.90 6.85
CA LYS A 529 8.83 -1.63 8.05
C LYS A 529 7.42 -1.14 7.77
N LYS A 530 7.19 -0.49 6.60
CA LYS A 530 5.92 0.17 6.27
C LYS A 530 5.27 -0.42 5.01
N PRO A 531 3.93 -0.44 4.93
CA PRO A 531 3.20 -0.72 3.70
C PRO A 531 3.58 0.27 2.57
N ARG A 532 3.34 -0.13 1.32
CA ARG A 532 3.69 0.66 0.13
C ARG A 532 3.16 2.11 0.17
N HIS A 533 1.89 2.30 0.51
CA HIS A 533 1.27 3.63 0.57
C HIS A 533 1.88 4.50 1.67
N GLU A 534 2.16 3.93 2.85
CA GLU A 534 2.82 4.66 3.95
C GLU A 534 4.27 5.02 3.61
N ARG A 535 4.99 4.18 2.82
CA ARG A 535 6.32 4.51 2.31
C ARG A 535 6.26 5.69 1.35
N ALA A 536 5.28 5.70 0.44
CA ALA A 536 5.08 6.82 -0.49
C ALA A 536 4.77 8.13 0.24
N GLU A 537 3.92 8.09 1.28
CA GLU A 537 3.62 9.24 2.13
C GLU A 537 4.84 9.71 2.92
N ALA A 538 5.58 8.79 3.54
CA ALA A 538 6.81 9.09 4.25
C ALA A 538 7.86 9.72 3.33
N PHE A 539 7.96 9.25 2.08
CA PHE A 539 8.85 9.83 1.08
C PHE A 539 8.44 11.26 0.68
N LYS A 540 7.12 11.50 0.48
CA LYS A 540 6.59 12.85 0.23
C LYS A 540 6.89 13.79 1.40
N TYR A 541 6.71 13.31 2.63
CA TYR A 541 7.05 14.06 3.84
C TYR A 541 8.55 14.38 3.92
N LYS A 542 9.41 13.38 3.67
CA LYS A 542 10.87 13.56 3.63
C LYS A 542 11.30 14.63 2.59
N ARG A 543 10.71 14.58 1.37
CA ARG A 543 10.96 15.61 0.33
C ARG A 543 10.49 17.00 0.75
N LYS A 544 9.34 17.10 1.43
CA LYS A 544 8.85 18.37 1.98
C LYS A 544 9.84 18.95 2.99
N TRP A 545 10.35 18.12 3.91
CA TRP A 545 11.37 18.50 4.88
C TRP A 545 12.70 18.90 4.21
N GLU A 546 13.12 18.17 3.20
CA GLU A 546 14.34 18.49 2.44
C GLU A 546 14.20 19.83 1.72
N LYS A 547 13.06 20.08 1.08
CA LYS A 547 12.75 21.38 0.48
C LYS A 547 12.76 22.50 1.54
N GLN A 548 12.11 22.31 2.67
CA GLN A 548 12.08 23.29 3.77
C GLN A 548 13.52 23.61 4.25
N ARG A 549 14.39 22.61 4.35
CA ARG A 549 15.81 22.81 4.70
C ARG A 549 16.57 23.63 3.66
N ILE A 550 16.31 23.41 2.38
CA ILE A 550 16.90 24.17 1.28
C ILE A 550 16.42 25.62 1.34
N ASP A 551 15.09 25.81 1.45
CA ASP A 551 14.46 27.14 1.53
C ASP A 551 14.99 27.91 2.76
N THR A 552 15.14 27.24 3.91
CA THR A 552 15.72 27.84 5.14
C THR A 552 17.18 28.21 4.93
N LYS A 553 17.97 27.35 4.29
CA LYS A 553 19.38 27.64 3.95
C LYS A 553 19.51 28.87 3.05
N GLU A 554 18.67 28.98 2.03
CA GLU A 554 18.65 30.16 1.14
C GLU A 554 18.20 31.43 1.89
N LYS A 555 17.28 31.33 2.84
CA LYS A 555 16.87 32.41 3.71
C LYS A 555 18.04 32.88 4.59
N MET A 556 18.76 31.95 5.20
CA MET A 556 19.95 32.25 6.03
C MET A 556 21.01 33.01 5.23
N LEU A 557 21.31 32.58 4.01
CA LEU A 557 22.28 33.24 3.12
C LEU A 557 21.88 34.68 2.79
N ARG A 558 20.58 34.94 2.67
CA ARG A 558 20.05 36.30 2.39
C ARG A 558 20.06 37.20 3.61
N GLU A 559 19.70 36.69 4.80
CA GLU A 559 19.51 37.48 6.01
C GLU A 559 20.82 37.71 6.80
N LEU A 560 21.77 36.78 6.75
CA LEU A 560 23.02 36.84 7.54
C LEU A 560 24.22 37.42 6.76
N GLY A 561 24.09 37.60 5.43
CA GLY A 561 25.09 38.29 4.60
C GLY A 561 26.42 37.56 4.41
N PRO A 562 27.49 38.25 3.88
CA PRO A 562 28.75 37.63 3.41
C PRO A 562 29.66 37.19 4.55
N GLY A 563 29.33 36.49 5.49
CA GLY A 563 30.10 35.81 6.53
C GLY A 563 29.55 34.40 6.78
N PHE A 564 28.45 34.07 6.14
CA PHE A 564 27.70 32.81 6.34
C PHE A 564 27.54 32.01 5.04
N GLU A 565 28.61 31.95 4.23
CA GLU A 565 28.57 31.34 2.91
C GLU A 565 28.22 29.85 2.89
N TYR A 566 28.53 29.13 3.98
CA TYR A 566 28.32 27.67 4.09
C TYR A 566 27.66 27.29 5.40
N PRO A 567 26.32 27.49 5.56
CA PRO A 567 25.61 27.05 6.77
C PRO A 567 25.75 25.53 6.99
N SER A 568 26.19 25.18 8.20
CA SER A 568 26.29 23.79 8.61
C SER A 568 24.90 23.15 8.79
N ARG A 569 24.84 21.84 8.91
CA ARG A 569 23.58 21.14 9.23
C ARG A 569 23.00 21.61 10.58
N ALA A 570 23.86 21.89 11.56
CA ALA A 570 23.47 22.38 12.87
C ALA A 570 22.88 23.79 12.81
N ASP A 571 23.43 24.65 11.94
CA ASP A 571 22.93 26.02 11.75
C ASP A 571 21.53 26.02 11.13
N VAL A 572 21.31 25.17 10.12
CA VAL A 572 19.97 24.99 9.52
C VAL A 572 18.99 24.40 10.52
N GLU A 573 19.43 23.49 11.40
CA GLU A 573 18.60 22.93 12.46
C GLU A 573 18.17 24.01 13.47
N LYS A 574 19.08 24.88 13.91
CA LYS A 574 18.77 26.03 14.77
C LYS A 574 17.75 26.98 14.13
N ALA A 575 17.91 27.29 12.83
CA ALA A 575 16.97 28.13 12.10
C ALA A 575 15.57 27.52 12.05
N LEU A 576 15.45 26.23 11.80
CA LEU A 576 14.17 25.50 11.77
C LEU A 576 13.50 25.47 13.18
N LEU A 577 14.29 25.29 14.23
CA LEU A 577 13.79 25.36 15.61
C LEU A 577 13.30 26.76 15.96
N TRP A 578 13.98 27.80 15.47
CA TRP A 578 13.57 29.19 15.64
C TRP A 578 12.23 29.50 14.95
N GLU A 579 12.04 28.99 13.72
CA GLU A 579 10.78 29.13 13.00
C GLU A 579 9.63 28.43 13.73
N GLU A 580 9.89 27.26 14.32
CA GLU A 580 8.89 26.49 15.05
C GLU A 580 8.45 27.18 16.35
N CYS A 581 9.40 27.69 17.17
CA CYS A 581 9.09 28.40 18.42
C CYS A 581 8.78 29.88 18.19
N GLN A 582 8.80 30.38 16.94
CA GLN A 582 8.50 31.77 16.59
C GLN A 582 9.43 32.80 17.30
N GLY A 583 10.67 32.40 17.55
CA GLY A 583 11.62 33.23 18.26
C GLY A 583 11.28 33.51 19.73
N GLU A 584 10.57 32.58 20.36
CA GLU A 584 10.21 32.66 21.78
C GLU A 584 10.71 31.44 22.54
N CYS A 585 11.39 31.68 23.71
CA CYS A 585 11.84 30.58 24.56
C CYS A 585 10.61 29.88 25.19
N PRO A 586 10.43 28.58 25.03
CA PRO A 586 9.28 27.87 25.57
C PRO A 586 9.24 27.91 27.12
N TYR A 587 10.37 27.97 27.77
CA TYR A 587 10.46 27.99 29.26
C TYR A 587 10.11 29.35 29.86
N THR A 588 10.72 30.43 29.35
CA THR A 588 10.59 31.79 29.96
C THR A 588 9.65 32.72 29.20
N GLY A 589 9.36 32.42 27.91
CA GLY A 589 8.57 33.32 27.06
C GLY A 589 9.36 34.55 26.56
N LYS A 590 10.64 34.64 26.84
CA LYS A 590 11.49 35.72 26.32
C LYS A 590 11.68 35.57 24.82
N ARG A 591 11.50 36.67 24.08
CA ARG A 591 11.67 36.68 22.60
C ARG A 591 13.11 36.97 22.25
N PHE A 592 13.55 36.37 21.11
CA PHE A 592 14.89 36.53 20.55
C PHE A 592 14.86 36.65 19.03
N PRO A 593 15.65 37.59 18.44
CA PRO A 593 15.71 37.77 17.01
C PRO A 593 16.50 36.64 16.33
N PHE A 594 16.29 36.45 15.03
CA PHE A 594 16.97 35.43 14.23
C PHE A 594 18.50 35.57 14.23
N SER A 595 18.99 36.82 14.23
CA SER A 595 20.43 37.12 14.26
C SER A 595 21.14 36.65 15.54
N SER A 596 20.44 36.50 16.67
CA SER A 596 21.03 36.03 17.94
C SER A 596 21.31 34.52 17.99
N LEU A 597 20.92 33.77 16.98
CA LEU A 597 21.19 32.32 16.87
C LEU A 597 22.66 32.01 16.57
N TYR A 598 23.38 32.95 15.98
CA TYR A 598 24.72 32.79 15.41
C TYR A 598 25.67 33.85 15.96
N GLY A 599 26.98 33.58 15.97
CA GLY A 599 28.03 34.45 16.48
C GLY A 599 29.06 33.67 17.32
N GLU A 600 30.04 34.36 17.85
CA GLU A 600 31.08 33.72 18.65
C GLU A 600 30.55 33.16 19.99
N ASN A 601 29.57 33.83 20.63
CA ASN A 601 28.94 33.39 21.88
C ASN A 601 27.40 33.58 21.84
N PRO A 602 26.65 32.75 21.09
CA PRO A 602 25.20 32.91 21.02
C PRO A 602 24.54 32.61 22.36
N PRO A 603 23.61 33.46 22.85
CA PRO A 603 22.93 33.28 24.12
C PRO A 603 21.96 32.10 24.13
N LEU A 604 21.71 31.50 22.98
CA LEU A 604 20.74 30.45 22.74
C LEU A 604 21.44 29.13 22.48
N GLN A 605 20.87 28.07 23.02
CA GLN A 605 21.35 26.70 22.83
C GLN A 605 20.24 25.79 22.33
N VAL A 606 20.64 24.74 21.57
CA VAL A 606 19.77 23.62 21.28
C VAL A 606 19.75 22.70 22.47
N GLU A 607 18.58 22.50 23.03
CA GLU A 607 18.33 21.72 24.24
C GLU A 607 17.47 20.50 23.93
N HIS A 608 17.70 19.38 24.64
CA HIS A 608 16.87 18.16 24.51
C HIS A 608 15.75 18.22 25.57
N ILE A 609 14.49 18.19 25.12
CA ILE A 609 13.29 18.19 25.98
C ILE A 609 13.40 17.09 27.03
N ILE A 610 13.67 15.88 26.62
CA ILE A 610 14.08 14.76 27.47
C ILE A 610 15.59 14.67 27.36
N PRO A 611 16.33 14.76 28.49
CA PRO A 611 17.79 14.75 28.47
C PRO A 611 18.33 13.52 27.70
N PHE A 612 19.33 13.76 26.84
CA PHE A 612 19.94 12.71 26.04
C PHE A 612 20.57 11.59 26.90
N SER A 613 21.02 11.93 28.11
CA SER A 613 21.52 10.98 29.10
C SER A 613 20.46 10.00 29.60
N ARG A 614 19.20 10.38 29.59
CA ARG A 614 18.07 9.51 29.99
C ARG A 614 17.51 8.70 28.84
N ILE A 615 17.37 9.33 27.67
CA ILE A 615 16.92 8.67 26.42
C ILE A 615 17.82 9.16 25.29
N PRO A 616 18.55 8.29 24.58
CA PRO A 616 19.42 8.68 23.47
C PRO A 616 18.63 9.04 22.21
N ASP A 617 17.76 10.04 22.32
CA ASP A 617 16.93 10.60 21.25
C ASP A 617 17.47 11.95 20.80
N ASP A 618 18.32 11.97 19.76
CA ASP A 618 18.86 13.19 19.12
C ASP A 618 17.99 13.66 17.94
N SER A 619 16.74 13.22 17.87
CA SER A 619 15.83 13.63 16.80
C SER A 619 15.37 15.08 16.96
N PHE A 620 15.02 15.74 15.85
CA PHE A 620 14.42 17.09 15.85
C PHE A 620 13.19 17.18 16.76
N GLN A 621 12.48 16.06 16.99
CA GLN A 621 11.32 15.98 17.86
C GLN A 621 11.66 16.11 19.35
N ASN A 622 12.92 15.89 19.74
CA ASN A 622 13.38 16.02 21.10
C ASN A 622 14.21 17.29 21.32
N LYS A 623 14.29 18.20 20.35
CA LYS A 623 15.11 19.42 20.40
C LYS A 623 14.27 20.67 20.38
N ILE A 624 14.71 21.67 21.16
CA ILE A 624 14.16 23.03 21.18
C ILE A 624 15.29 24.05 21.27
N LEU A 625 14.93 25.33 21.09
CA LEU A 625 15.82 26.46 21.41
C LEU A 625 15.42 27.07 22.75
N CYS A 626 16.40 27.30 23.62
CA CYS A 626 16.21 28.02 24.87
C CYS A 626 17.46 28.87 25.21
N TYR A 627 17.34 29.77 26.18
CA TYR A 627 18.49 30.49 26.73
C TYR A 627 19.41 29.54 27.48
N HIS A 628 20.70 29.85 27.50
CA HIS A 628 21.71 29.10 28.25
C HIS A 628 21.36 28.91 29.74
N GLU A 629 20.86 29.96 30.38
CA GLU A 629 20.40 29.95 31.78
C GLU A 629 19.26 28.94 32.01
N ASP A 630 18.28 28.91 31.07
CA ASP A 630 17.14 28.00 31.15
C ASP A 630 17.59 26.54 30.98
N ASN A 631 18.55 26.28 30.05
CA ASN A 631 19.16 24.96 29.86
C ASN A 631 19.93 24.49 31.10
N GLN A 632 20.71 25.39 31.71
CA GLN A 632 21.39 25.10 32.98
C GLN A 632 20.42 24.86 34.15
N HIS A 633 19.34 25.65 34.25
CA HIS A 633 18.32 25.43 35.26
C HIS A 633 17.64 24.07 35.09
N LYS A 634 17.29 23.69 33.88
CA LYS A 634 16.65 22.39 33.59
C LYS A 634 17.64 21.23 33.82
N ALA A 635 18.89 21.40 33.42
CA ALA A 635 19.94 20.39 33.54
C ALA A 635 19.48 18.99 33.06
N ASN A 636 19.74 17.91 33.80
CA ASN A 636 19.41 16.54 33.47
C ASN A 636 18.00 16.11 33.92
N ARG A 637 17.04 17.06 33.99
CA ARG A 637 15.65 16.88 34.41
C ARG A 637 14.72 17.01 33.22
N THR A 638 13.55 16.37 33.30
CA THR A 638 12.45 16.65 32.35
C THR A 638 11.88 18.05 32.63
N PRO A 639 11.13 18.67 31.70
CA PRO A 639 10.48 19.96 31.98
C PRO A 639 9.59 19.94 33.24
N PHE A 640 8.86 18.84 33.45
CA PHE A 640 8.02 18.66 34.65
C PHE A 640 8.83 18.64 35.96
N GLU A 641 9.97 17.93 35.94
CA GLU A 641 10.85 17.87 37.14
C GLU A 641 11.62 19.15 37.41
N ALA A 642 11.86 19.95 36.37
CA ALA A 642 12.60 21.20 36.50
C ALA A 642 11.72 22.38 36.97
N TYR A 643 10.48 22.41 36.51
CA TYR A 643 9.50 23.48 36.77
C TYR A 643 8.39 22.91 37.64
N THR A 644 8.63 22.86 38.95
CA THR A 644 7.74 22.25 39.97
C THR A 644 6.51 23.05 40.30
N ASP A 645 6.50 24.36 40.03
CA ASP A 645 5.30 25.20 40.18
C ASP A 645 4.27 24.88 39.10
N PRO A 646 3.07 24.38 39.47
CA PRO A 646 2.04 23.99 38.52
C PRO A 646 1.60 25.11 37.57
N ALA A 647 1.56 26.35 38.01
CA ALA A 647 1.15 27.50 37.22
C ALA A 647 2.21 27.86 36.17
N GLN A 648 3.48 27.82 36.54
CA GLN A 648 4.59 28.02 35.63
C GLN A 648 4.68 26.91 34.61
N TYR A 649 4.52 25.66 35.02
CA TYR A 649 4.57 24.51 34.12
C TYR A 649 3.41 24.52 33.09
N GLU A 650 2.18 24.86 33.53
CA GLU A 650 1.03 24.96 32.59
C GLU A 650 1.22 26.12 31.61
N THR A 651 1.88 27.21 32.03
CA THR A 651 2.25 28.30 31.12
C THR A 651 3.23 27.84 30.05
N ILE A 652 4.21 27.00 30.38
CA ILE A 652 5.15 26.38 29.44
C ILE A 652 4.39 25.51 28.46
N LEU A 653 3.51 24.63 28.94
CA LEU A 653 2.70 23.77 28.11
C LEU A 653 1.81 24.55 27.16
N SER A 654 1.19 25.61 27.62
CA SER A 654 0.34 26.53 26.83
C SER A 654 1.13 27.13 25.66
N ARG A 655 2.37 27.61 25.90
CA ARG A 655 3.23 28.15 24.83
C ARG A 655 3.51 27.11 23.78
N VAL A 656 3.90 25.89 24.18
CA VAL A 656 4.23 24.78 23.28
C VAL A 656 3.00 24.32 22.46
N ARG A 657 1.81 24.30 23.05
CA ARG A 657 0.55 23.97 22.39
C ARG A 657 0.13 25.02 21.36
N ASN A 658 0.47 26.30 21.60
CA ASN A 658 0.10 27.42 20.74
C ASN A 658 1.14 27.74 19.63
N TRP A 659 2.15 26.93 19.42
CA TRP A 659 3.05 27.12 18.28
C TRP A 659 2.28 27.12 16.96
N ARG A 660 2.67 28.01 16.04
CA ARG A 660 2.02 28.18 14.72
C ARG A 660 1.91 26.86 13.94
N THR A 661 2.90 26.00 14.09
CA THR A 661 2.90 24.65 13.52
C THR A 661 2.84 23.65 14.69
N PRO A 662 1.66 23.11 15.01
CA PRO A 662 1.53 22.15 16.10
C PRO A 662 2.45 20.95 15.89
N ASN A 663 3.21 20.61 16.93
CA ASN A 663 4.09 19.44 16.92
C ASN A 663 3.72 18.47 18.06
N PRO A 664 2.77 17.54 17.81
CA PRO A 664 2.30 16.60 18.85
C PRO A 664 3.43 15.76 19.46
N GLY A 665 4.48 15.48 18.68
CA GLY A 665 5.63 14.73 19.17
C GLY A 665 6.43 15.47 20.25
N LYS A 666 6.60 16.80 20.12
CA LYS A 666 7.25 17.63 21.14
C LYS A 666 6.33 17.88 22.32
N GLN A 667 5.04 18.14 22.07
CA GLN A 667 4.03 18.33 23.12
C GLN A 667 3.99 17.13 24.07
N CYS A 668 3.95 15.91 23.52
CA CYS A 668 3.98 14.69 24.33
C CYS A 668 5.25 14.59 25.20
N ARG A 669 6.41 15.02 24.71
CA ARG A 669 7.67 15.01 25.49
C ARG A 669 7.68 16.05 26.63
N PHE A 670 7.06 17.19 26.40
CA PHE A 670 6.87 18.18 27.46
C PHE A 670 5.91 17.71 28.56
N GLU A 671 4.93 16.90 28.23
CA GLU A 671 3.88 16.41 29.13
C GLU A 671 4.29 15.20 30.00
N LEU A 672 5.48 14.61 29.79
CA LEU A 672 5.96 13.48 30.59
C LEU A 672 6.23 13.89 32.03
N ARG A 673 5.55 13.22 32.98
CA ARG A 673 5.53 13.60 34.42
C ARG A 673 6.21 12.60 35.34
N THR A 674 6.19 11.29 35.02
CA THR A 674 6.66 10.23 35.92
C THR A 674 7.82 9.46 35.33
N LEU A 675 8.62 8.80 36.19
CA LEU A 675 9.73 7.94 35.78
C LEU A 675 9.20 6.72 35.00
N GLU A 676 8.06 6.17 35.42
CA GLU A 676 7.39 5.03 34.75
C GLU A 676 6.92 5.41 33.35
N GLU A 677 6.42 6.62 33.14
CA GLU A 677 6.08 7.15 31.82
C GLU A 677 7.30 7.30 30.94
N LEU A 678 8.42 7.74 31.52
CA LEU A 678 9.70 7.88 30.83
C LEU A 678 10.26 6.50 30.44
N GLU A 679 10.19 5.51 31.34
CA GLU A 679 10.58 4.14 31.07
C GLU A 679 9.68 3.51 30.00
N GLY A 680 8.37 3.62 30.12
CA GLY A 680 7.41 3.15 29.11
C GLY A 680 7.55 3.87 27.76
N PHE A 681 7.97 5.13 27.74
CA PHE A 681 8.30 5.86 26.50
C PHE A 681 9.61 5.33 25.91
N SER A 682 10.63 5.08 26.73
CA SER A 682 11.90 4.48 26.33
C SER A 682 11.72 3.06 25.78
N GLU A 683 10.95 2.22 26.45
CA GLU A 683 10.65 0.86 25.96
C GLU A 683 9.95 0.88 24.60
N ARG A 684 9.00 1.79 24.39
CA ARG A 684 8.32 1.96 23.08
C ARG A 684 9.26 2.47 21.98
N GLN A 685 10.26 3.28 22.34
CA GLN A 685 11.29 3.75 21.40
C GLN A 685 12.30 2.64 21.05
N LEU A 686 12.58 1.76 22.00
CA LEU A 686 13.52 0.65 21.82
C LEU A 686 12.92 -0.55 21.06
N ASN A 687 11.63 -0.81 21.26
CA ASN A 687 10.93 -1.90 20.60
C ASN A 687 10.31 -1.45 19.28
N ASP A 688 10.74 -2.08 18.18
CA ASP A 688 10.12 -1.88 16.87
C ASP A 688 8.85 -2.75 16.75
N THR A 689 7.70 -2.17 17.09
CA THR A 689 6.39 -2.84 17.05
C THR A 689 5.76 -2.89 15.65
N ARG A 690 6.50 -2.48 14.63
CA ARG A 690 5.97 -2.41 13.26
C ARG A 690 5.70 -3.79 12.68
N TYR A 691 4.74 -3.84 11.78
CA TYR A 691 4.18 -5.08 11.23
C TYR A 691 5.22 -6.12 10.76
N ALA A 692 6.22 -5.71 9.99
CA ALA A 692 7.20 -6.65 9.46
C ALA A 692 8.18 -7.19 10.53
N CYS A 693 8.54 -6.37 11.54
CA CYS A 693 9.33 -6.81 12.70
C CYS A 693 8.56 -7.86 13.49
N LYS A 694 7.26 -7.60 13.74
CA LYS A 694 6.39 -8.56 14.41
C LYS A 694 6.35 -9.90 13.69
N LEU A 695 6.22 -9.89 12.36
CA LEU A 695 6.23 -11.11 11.54
C LEU A 695 7.59 -11.86 11.59
N ALA A 696 8.71 -11.14 11.61
CA ALA A 696 10.02 -11.76 11.72
C ALA A 696 10.20 -12.43 13.10
N CYS A 697 9.80 -11.75 14.18
CA CYS A 697 9.81 -12.32 15.52
C CYS A 697 8.87 -13.52 15.67
N GLU A 698 7.66 -13.45 15.08
CA GLU A 698 6.70 -14.56 15.07
C GLU A 698 7.27 -15.78 14.33
N LEU A 699 7.89 -15.58 13.16
CA LEU A 699 8.49 -16.65 12.39
C LEU A 699 9.64 -17.34 13.15
N VAL A 700 10.58 -16.58 13.71
CA VAL A 700 11.71 -17.11 14.46
C VAL A 700 11.24 -17.71 15.81
N GLY A 701 10.24 -17.11 16.43
CA GLY A 701 9.61 -17.58 17.66
C GLY A 701 9.06 -19.03 17.57
N THR A 702 8.78 -19.54 16.37
CA THR A 702 8.38 -20.96 16.18
C THR A 702 9.40 -21.96 16.69
N LEU A 703 10.68 -21.60 16.80
CA LEU A 703 11.73 -22.43 17.41
C LEU A 703 11.52 -22.64 18.92
N TYR A 704 10.73 -21.76 19.56
CA TYR A 704 10.52 -21.70 21.02
C TYR A 704 9.04 -21.84 21.41
N GLY A 705 8.17 -22.28 20.49
CA GLY A 705 6.76 -22.46 20.75
C GLY A 705 5.87 -21.22 20.55
N GLY A 706 6.43 -20.15 19.99
CA GLY A 706 5.73 -18.90 19.70
C GLY A 706 6.33 -17.69 20.42
N ARG A 707 5.81 -16.49 20.14
CA ARG A 707 6.20 -15.27 20.84
C ARG A 707 5.41 -15.19 22.16
N ASP A 708 6.10 -15.23 23.29
CA ASP A 708 5.49 -14.97 24.59
C ASP A 708 5.14 -13.48 24.70
N GLU A 709 3.84 -13.14 24.63
CA GLU A 709 3.34 -11.95 25.31
C GLU A 709 3.34 -12.32 26.80
N LYS A 710 3.97 -11.48 27.64
CA LYS A 710 4.07 -11.64 29.08
C LYS A 710 2.81 -12.29 29.67
N THR A 711 2.87 -13.56 29.87
CA THR A 711 1.95 -14.29 30.73
C THR A 711 2.72 -14.88 31.88
N ASP A 712 2.49 -14.32 33.04
CA ASP A 712 2.87 -14.80 34.40
C ASP A 712 4.15 -15.63 34.54
N THR A 713 5.08 -15.00 35.24
CA THR A 713 6.06 -15.47 36.19
C THR A 713 7.31 -16.22 35.76
N ASP A 714 7.41 -16.91 34.60
CA ASP A 714 8.63 -17.69 34.31
C ASP A 714 9.10 -17.81 32.84
N SER A 715 8.40 -17.30 31.86
CA SER A 715 8.86 -17.38 30.45
C SER A 715 9.71 -16.16 30.05
N ARG A 716 11.01 -16.37 29.92
CA ARG A 716 11.95 -15.38 29.40
C ARG A 716 11.75 -15.18 27.90
N GLN A 717 11.40 -13.96 27.47
CA GLN A 717 11.34 -13.64 26.04
C GLN A 717 12.69 -13.90 25.38
N VAL A 718 12.72 -14.70 24.28
CA VAL A 718 13.92 -15.12 23.57
C VAL A 718 14.15 -14.31 22.29
N VAL A 719 13.10 -13.87 21.60
CA VAL A 719 13.20 -13.15 20.32
C VAL A 719 12.80 -11.69 20.48
N PHE A 720 13.72 -10.77 20.17
CA PHE A 720 13.55 -9.32 20.34
C PHE A 720 13.67 -8.58 19.02
N ALA A 721 12.86 -7.53 18.85
CA ALA A 721 13.00 -6.56 17.77
C ALA A 721 13.83 -5.36 18.27
N SER A 722 14.94 -5.05 17.59
CA SER A 722 15.84 -3.95 17.95
C SER A 722 15.58 -2.69 17.13
N SER A 723 15.84 -1.51 17.73
CA SER A 723 15.71 -0.21 17.09
C SER A 723 17.05 0.24 16.48
N GLY A 724 17.03 0.66 15.20
CA GLY A 724 18.22 1.10 14.47
C GLY A 724 18.91 2.34 15.02
N MET A 725 18.25 3.11 15.86
CA MET A 725 18.85 4.27 16.53
C MET A 725 19.88 3.83 17.56
N VAL A 726 19.57 2.82 18.35
CA VAL A 726 20.46 2.23 19.37
C VAL A 726 21.69 1.60 18.68
N THR A 727 21.47 0.83 17.64
CA THR A 727 22.53 0.20 16.86
C THR A 727 23.52 1.22 16.29
N ALA A 728 23.03 2.33 15.74
CA ALA A 728 23.88 3.39 15.19
C ALA A 728 24.74 4.05 16.26
N THR A 729 24.19 4.31 17.45
CA THR A 729 24.90 4.92 18.58
C THR A 729 25.99 3.97 19.11
N LEU A 730 25.65 2.71 19.34
CA LEU A 730 26.61 1.70 19.83
C LEU A 730 27.77 1.48 18.84
N ARG A 731 27.46 1.33 17.55
CA ARG A 731 28.45 1.15 16.48
C ARG A 731 29.49 2.28 16.48
N LYS A 732 29.00 3.53 16.59
CA LYS A 732 29.87 4.73 16.63
C LYS A 732 30.72 4.77 17.90
N SER A 733 30.11 4.50 19.06
CA SER A 733 30.80 4.54 20.37
C SER A 733 31.88 3.46 20.50
N TRP A 734 31.68 2.29 19.92
CA TRP A 734 32.67 1.20 19.91
C TRP A 734 33.70 1.32 18.78
N GLY A 735 33.65 2.33 17.92
CA GLY A 735 34.63 2.54 16.85
C GLY A 735 34.58 1.53 15.70
N LEU A 736 33.48 0.75 15.58
CA LEU A 736 33.33 -0.27 14.52
C LEU A 736 33.29 0.34 13.11
N GLU A 737 33.03 1.64 12.97
CA GLU A 737 33.09 2.33 11.68
C GLU A 737 34.51 2.45 11.15
N ALA A 738 35.55 2.43 12.01
CA ALA A 738 36.96 2.48 11.61
C ALA A 738 37.33 1.22 10.79
N ILE A 739 36.91 0.03 11.21
CA ILE A 739 37.16 -1.23 10.51
C ILE A 739 36.67 -1.15 9.05
N MET A 740 35.51 -0.54 8.82
CA MET A 740 34.94 -0.40 7.47
C MET A 740 35.70 0.61 6.59
N ARG A 741 36.25 1.67 7.19
CA ARG A 741 37.01 2.70 6.45
C ARG A 741 38.35 2.22 6.02
N GLU A 742 39.04 1.48 6.86
CA GLU A 742 40.38 0.94 6.61
C GLU A 742 40.41 -0.10 5.49
N THR A 743 39.33 -0.84 5.32
CA THR A 743 39.20 -1.93 4.35
C THR A 743 38.60 -1.54 3.02
N ALA A 744 38.01 -0.33 2.91
CA ALA A 744 37.41 0.18 1.68
C ALA A 744 38.41 1.10 0.93
N PRO A 745 38.79 0.80 -0.33
CA PRO A 745 39.63 1.71 -1.12
C PRO A 745 38.88 3.04 -1.35
N SER A 746 39.38 4.12 -0.77
CA SER A 746 38.82 5.47 -0.93
C SER A 746 39.09 6.00 -2.33
N ALA A 747 38.05 5.97 -3.18
CA ALA A 747 38.01 6.85 -4.33
C ALA A 747 37.52 8.24 -3.84
N ASN A 748 38.42 9.18 -3.69
CA ASN A 748 38.25 10.56 -3.25
C ASN A 748 38.01 10.82 -1.77
N GLY A 749 38.99 11.40 -1.13
CA GLY A 749 39.19 11.71 0.28
C GLY A 749 38.21 12.64 1.00
N GLN A 750 36.91 12.61 0.76
CA GLN A 750 35.93 13.50 1.40
C GLN A 750 34.61 12.85 1.84
N ASN A 751 34.55 11.55 2.13
CA ASN A 751 33.31 10.95 2.63
C ASN A 751 33.39 10.61 4.13
N HIS A 752 32.80 11.44 4.99
CA HIS A 752 32.62 11.21 6.43
C HIS A 752 31.48 10.22 6.74
N GLY A 753 31.05 9.39 5.78
CA GLY A 753 29.92 8.47 5.93
C GLY A 753 30.27 6.99 5.78
N LYS A 754 29.35 6.11 6.16
CA LYS A 754 29.40 4.65 6.00
C LYS A 754 29.59 4.28 4.51
N PRO A 755 30.63 3.52 4.10
CA PRO A 755 30.78 3.08 2.72
C PRO A 755 29.68 2.08 2.37
N ARG A 756 28.67 2.51 1.61
CA ARG A 756 27.53 1.66 1.23
C ARG A 756 27.84 0.69 0.08
N THR A 757 28.99 0.79 -0.52
CA THR A 757 29.47 -0.11 -1.59
C THR A 757 29.97 -1.46 -1.06
N ASP A 758 30.40 -1.52 0.20
CA ASP A 758 30.83 -2.76 0.85
C ASP A 758 29.67 -3.36 1.66
N HIS A 759 29.13 -4.48 1.19
CA HIS A 759 28.00 -5.16 1.85
C HIS A 759 28.32 -5.78 3.22
N ARG A 760 29.60 -5.91 3.57
CA ARG A 760 30.03 -6.46 4.89
C ARG A 760 29.57 -5.57 6.06
N HIS A 761 29.20 -4.31 5.80
CA HIS A 761 28.64 -3.43 6.82
C HIS A 761 27.36 -3.99 7.47
N HIS A 762 26.57 -4.83 6.77
CA HIS A 762 25.41 -5.50 7.37
C HIS A 762 25.78 -6.49 8.47
N ALA A 763 26.94 -7.14 8.38
CA ALA A 763 27.43 -8.00 9.44
C ALA A 763 27.90 -7.19 10.67
N ILE A 764 28.53 -6.04 10.47
CA ILE A 764 28.86 -5.11 11.56
C ILE A 764 27.58 -4.63 12.29
N ASP A 765 26.54 -4.30 11.52
CA ASP A 765 25.25 -3.97 12.10
C ASP A 765 24.66 -5.15 12.89
N ALA A 766 24.74 -6.37 12.37
CA ALA A 766 24.29 -7.59 13.06
C ALA A 766 25.07 -7.88 14.35
N ILE A 767 26.39 -7.67 14.38
CA ILE A 767 27.21 -7.75 15.60
C ILE A 767 26.69 -6.75 16.64
N THR A 768 26.48 -5.50 16.23
CA THR A 768 25.99 -4.45 17.12
C THR A 768 24.57 -4.76 17.64
N ILE A 769 23.71 -5.31 16.79
CA ILE A 769 22.35 -5.75 17.14
C ILE A 769 22.39 -6.86 18.18
N ALA A 770 23.23 -7.88 18.02
CA ALA A 770 23.40 -8.97 18.98
C ALA A 770 23.77 -8.43 20.37
N LEU A 771 24.59 -7.39 20.43
CA LEU A 771 25.10 -6.76 21.65
C LEU A 771 24.15 -5.69 22.23
N SER A 772 23.09 -5.27 21.54
CA SER A 772 22.13 -4.26 22.01
C SER A 772 21.15 -4.81 23.07
N ARG A 773 21.68 -5.33 24.18
CA ARG A 773 20.89 -5.91 25.28
C ARG A 773 20.38 -4.83 26.27
N PRO A 774 19.18 -4.97 26.90
CA PRO A 774 18.63 -3.98 27.83
C PRO A 774 19.58 -3.66 28.99
N LYS A 775 20.30 -4.64 29.54
CA LYS A 775 21.31 -4.44 30.57
C LYS A 775 22.44 -3.50 30.11
N MET A 776 22.89 -3.63 28.86
CA MET A 776 23.91 -2.73 28.29
C MET A 776 23.37 -1.32 28.11
N ILE A 777 22.13 -1.19 27.61
CA ILE A 777 21.48 0.12 27.42
C ILE A 777 21.27 0.81 28.77
N ALA A 778 20.87 0.09 29.81
CA ALA A 778 20.73 0.63 31.17
C ALA A 778 22.08 1.09 31.75
N THR A 779 23.16 0.35 31.47
CA THR A 779 24.53 0.73 31.89
C THR A 779 24.98 1.99 31.12
N LEU A 780 24.67 2.09 29.83
CA LEU A 780 24.89 3.29 29.02
C LEU A 780 24.19 4.52 29.59
N SER A 781 22.91 4.39 29.97
CA SER A 781 22.13 5.48 30.56
C SER A 781 22.67 5.92 31.90
N ARG A 782 23.16 4.99 32.73
CA ARG A 782 23.74 5.32 34.06
C ARG A 782 25.11 5.98 33.93
N ASN A 783 26.00 5.46 33.07
CA ASN A 783 27.33 6.02 32.86
C ASN A 783 27.27 7.44 32.25
N ASN A 784 26.35 7.67 31.30
CA ASN A 784 26.11 9.00 30.73
C ASN A 784 25.52 10.00 31.75
N ALA A 785 24.74 9.51 32.72
CA ALA A 785 24.24 10.37 33.82
C ALA A 785 25.33 10.83 34.76
N GLN A 786 26.39 10.03 34.92
CA GLN A 786 27.55 10.38 35.77
C GLN A 786 28.56 11.29 35.06
N ASP A 787 28.74 11.15 33.73
CA ASP A 787 29.69 11.97 32.95
C ASP A 787 29.17 13.39 32.60
N SER A 788 27.90 13.69 32.80
CA SER A 788 27.27 15.00 32.46
C SER A 788 27.73 16.16 33.33
N TYR A 789 28.65 15.96 34.27
CA TYR A 789 29.21 17.04 35.14
C TYR A 789 30.50 17.66 34.58
N ARG A 790 30.97 17.28 33.37
CA ARG A 790 32.13 17.93 32.73
C ARG A 790 31.67 18.86 31.60
N PRO A 791 32.02 20.19 31.68
CA PRO A 791 31.77 21.10 30.57
C PRO A 791 32.65 20.68 29.40
N SER A 792 32.05 20.14 28.34
CA SER A 792 32.76 19.74 27.12
C SER A 792 32.76 20.87 26.10
N ASN A 793 33.89 21.48 25.90
CA ASN A 793 34.23 22.14 24.66
C ASN A 793 34.52 21.02 23.62
N GLY A 794 33.52 20.72 22.76
CA GLY A 794 33.67 19.76 21.65
C GLY A 794 32.82 18.49 21.82
N HIS A 795 32.13 18.14 20.73
CA HIS A 795 31.26 16.96 20.60
C HIS A 795 32.04 15.63 20.68
N THR A 796 32.38 15.21 21.87
CA THR A 796 32.85 13.83 22.12
C THR A 796 31.64 12.96 22.43
N ALA A 797 31.32 12.02 21.52
CA ALA A 797 30.33 10.99 21.80
C ALA A 797 30.68 10.26 23.11
N PRO A 798 29.67 9.93 23.97
CA PRO A 798 29.94 9.21 25.21
C PRO A 798 30.68 7.91 24.90
N ARG A 799 31.80 7.67 25.59
CA ARG A 799 32.58 6.42 25.53
C ARG A 799 31.80 5.34 26.26
N ILE A 800 31.22 4.45 25.47
CA ILE A 800 30.54 3.27 25.97
C ILE A 800 31.59 2.19 26.16
N GLN A 801 31.60 1.52 27.32
CA GLN A 801 32.52 0.43 27.60
C GLN A 801 32.41 -0.66 26.52
N SER A 802 33.54 -1.15 26.01
CA SER A 802 33.59 -2.24 25.07
C SER A 802 32.95 -3.50 25.66
N PRO A 803 32.27 -4.33 24.84
CA PRO A 803 31.63 -5.57 25.31
C PRO A 803 32.57 -6.55 25.98
N TRP A 804 33.81 -6.64 25.52
CA TRP A 804 34.93 -7.41 26.10
C TRP A 804 36.27 -6.75 25.78
N GLU A 805 37.32 -7.21 26.38
CA GLU A 805 38.67 -6.73 26.15
C GLU A 805 39.07 -7.00 24.69
N ASP A 806 39.78 -6.08 24.06
CA ASP A 806 40.19 -6.15 22.64
C ASP A 806 39.07 -6.37 21.63
N PHE A 807 37.86 -5.90 21.96
CA PHE A 807 36.64 -6.10 21.14
C PHE A 807 36.84 -5.79 19.66
N VAL A 808 37.36 -4.62 19.32
CA VAL A 808 37.51 -4.16 17.93
C VAL A 808 38.55 -5.00 17.19
N ASP A 809 39.64 -5.31 17.84
CA ASP A 809 40.76 -6.10 17.27
C ASP A 809 40.39 -7.57 17.10
N SER A 810 39.54 -8.11 17.98
CA SER A 810 39.00 -9.46 17.83
C SER A 810 38.03 -9.61 16.65
N ILE A 811 37.32 -8.51 16.26
CA ILE A 811 36.37 -8.52 15.13
C ILE A 811 37.10 -8.38 13.78
N ARG A 812 38.22 -7.65 13.72
CA ARG A 812 38.95 -7.34 12.47
C ARG A 812 39.27 -8.59 11.63
N PRO A 813 39.87 -9.69 12.17
CA PRO A 813 40.14 -10.89 11.39
C PRO A 813 38.90 -11.60 10.83
N HIS A 814 37.78 -11.51 11.55
CA HIS A 814 36.49 -12.04 11.08
C HIS A 814 35.94 -11.23 9.94
N PHE A 815 36.08 -9.89 10.00
CA PHE A 815 35.61 -8.97 8.95
C PHE A 815 36.42 -9.14 7.67
N GLU A 816 37.75 -9.27 7.75
CA GLU A 816 38.63 -9.45 6.57
C GLU A 816 38.33 -10.73 5.81
N LYS A 817 38.05 -11.84 6.52
CA LYS A 817 37.80 -13.18 5.97
C LYS A 817 36.30 -13.39 5.63
N MET A 818 35.46 -12.39 5.85
CA MET A 818 34.00 -12.53 5.72
C MET A 818 33.57 -12.77 4.29
N LEU A 819 32.77 -13.81 4.09
CA LEU A 819 32.17 -14.12 2.80
C LEU A 819 30.78 -13.46 2.67
N VAL A 820 30.58 -12.78 1.56
CA VAL A 820 29.28 -12.27 1.14
C VAL A 820 28.63 -13.29 0.21
N SER A 821 27.60 -13.96 0.67
CA SER A 821 26.91 -14.98 -0.11
C SER A 821 25.78 -14.37 -0.93
N HIS A 822 25.62 -14.77 -2.20
CA HIS A 822 24.57 -14.32 -3.09
C HIS A 822 23.53 -15.41 -3.30
N ARG A 823 22.24 -15.01 -3.33
CA ARG A 823 21.19 -15.92 -3.75
C ARG A 823 21.21 -16.05 -5.28
N PRO A 824 21.32 -17.27 -5.85
CA PRO A 824 21.26 -17.45 -7.29
C PRO A 824 19.85 -17.07 -7.80
N ASP A 825 19.79 -16.42 -8.97
CA ASP A 825 18.55 -16.13 -9.67
C ASP A 825 18.19 -17.30 -10.61
N HIS A 826 17.07 -17.94 -10.32
CA HIS A 826 16.51 -19.04 -11.12
C HIS A 826 15.31 -18.62 -11.95
N ARG A 827 15.10 -17.31 -12.19
CA ARG A 827 13.96 -16.84 -12.97
C ARG A 827 14.16 -17.14 -14.45
N LEU A 828 13.16 -17.78 -15.04
CA LEU A 828 13.02 -17.79 -16.48
C LEU A 828 12.50 -16.42 -16.91
N THR A 829 13.36 -15.62 -17.52
CA THR A 829 13.04 -14.30 -18.09
C THR A 829 13.10 -14.39 -19.61
N GLY A 830 12.31 -13.59 -20.29
CA GLY A 830 12.31 -13.46 -21.74
C GLY A 830 10.99 -13.01 -22.29
N ALA A 831 10.99 -12.60 -23.55
CA ALA A 831 9.85 -12.03 -24.25
C ALA A 831 8.59 -12.92 -24.20
N LEU A 832 8.73 -14.23 -24.18
CA LEU A 832 7.61 -15.16 -24.08
C LEU A 832 6.82 -15.02 -22.77
N HIS A 833 7.51 -14.66 -21.68
CA HIS A 833 6.90 -14.51 -20.34
C HIS A 833 6.50 -13.07 -20.02
N ASP A 834 7.23 -12.10 -20.53
CA ASP A 834 7.14 -10.70 -20.12
C ASP A 834 6.39 -9.83 -21.13
N GLU A 835 6.31 -10.27 -22.40
CA GLU A 835 5.64 -9.52 -23.47
C GLU A 835 4.34 -10.19 -23.94
N THR A 836 3.43 -9.39 -24.50
CA THR A 836 2.22 -9.89 -25.16
C THR A 836 2.47 -10.01 -26.65
N ASN A 837 2.44 -11.26 -27.15
CA ASN A 837 2.51 -11.51 -28.57
C ASN A 837 1.16 -11.30 -29.23
N TYR A 838 1.13 -10.59 -30.35
CA TYR A 838 -0.04 -10.35 -31.20
C TYR A 838 0.01 -11.25 -32.42
N GLY A 839 -1.06 -12.03 -32.64
CA GLY A 839 -1.10 -13.03 -33.70
C GLY A 839 -0.43 -14.35 -33.31
N ARG A 840 -0.38 -15.28 -34.30
CA ARG A 840 0.34 -16.53 -34.14
C ARG A 840 1.81 -16.34 -34.52
N PRO A 841 2.76 -16.99 -33.84
CA PRO A 841 4.13 -17.04 -34.33
C PRO A 841 4.13 -17.61 -35.75
N HIS A 842 4.88 -16.99 -36.65
CA HIS A 842 5.04 -17.46 -38.04
C HIS A 842 6.54 -17.45 -38.38
N LYS A 843 6.92 -18.16 -39.42
CA LYS A 843 8.29 -18.21 -39.87
C LYS A 843 8.54 -17.19 -40.98
N GLU A 844 9.48 -16.31 -40.81
CA GLU A 844 10.04 -15.46 -41.86
C GLU A 844 11.52 -15.83 -41.99
N GLU A 845 11.96 -16.13 -43.19
CA GLU A 845 13.37 -16.55 -43.47
C GLU A 845 13.90 -17.65 -42.53
N GLY A 846 13.04 -18.64 -42.16
CA GLY A 846 13.39 -19.73 -41.25
C GLY A 846 13.43 -19.38 -39.76
N LYS A 847 13.18 -18.14 -39.38
CA LYS A 847 13.15 -17.67 -37.98
C LYS A 847 11.70 -17.49 -37.48
N ASP A 848 11.45 -17.86 -36.21
CA ASP A 848 10.16 -17.64 -35.59
C ASP A 848 9.97 -16.14 -35.30
N VAL A 849 8.96 -15.53 -35.92
CA VAL A 849 8.61 -14.11 -35.77
C VAL A 849 7.32 -13.99 -34.95
N VAL A 850 7.30 -13.02 -34.04
CA VAL A 850 6.12 -12.65 -33.24
C VAL A 850 5.91 -11.13 -33.29
N HIS A 851 4.66 -10.71 -33.27
CA HIS A 851 4.34 -9.28 -33.24
C HIS A 851 4.09 -8.83 -31.80
N ILE A 852 4.71 -7.71 -31.42
CA ILE A 852 4.55 -7.07 -30.11
C ILE A 852 4.14 -5.61 -30.30
N ARG A 853 3.63 -4.96 -29.26
CA ARG A 853 3.39 -3.52 -29.24
C ARG A 853 4.49 -2.83 -28.45
N LYS A 854 5.09 -1.82 -29.06
CA LYS A 854 6.04 -0.91 -28.37
C LYS A 854 5.47 0.51 -28.36
N PRO A 855 5.67 1.29 -27.29
CA PRO A 855 5.39 2.73 -27.30
C PRO A 855 6.32 3.42 -28.30
N VAL A 856 5.82 4.48 -28.95
CA VAL A 856 6.55 5.17 -30.01
C VAL A 856 7.87 5.77 -29.50
N GLU A 857 7.86 6.27 -28.27
CA GLU A 857 9.03 6.88 -27.60
C GLU A 857 10.17 5.88 -27.35
N GLY A 858 9.88 4.60 -27.35
CA GLY A 858 10.82 3.50 -27.13
C GLY A 858 11.29 2.78 -28.38
N LEU A 859 10.92 3.25 -29.58
CA LEU A 859 11.33 2.63 -30.84
C LEU A 859 12.76 2.96 -31.21
N SER A 860 13.56 1.93 -31.50
CA SER A 860 14.87 2.08 -32.16
C SER A 860 14.71 2.19 -33.67
N ALA A 861 15.75 2.62 -34.37
CA ALA A 861 15.76 2.65 -35.85
C ALA A 861 15.43 1.27 -36.48
N ARG A 862 15.86 0.19 -35.84
CA ARG A 862 15.51 -1.19 -36.24
C ARG A 862 14.01 -1.49 -36.03
N ASP A 863 13.44 -1.04 -34.92
CA ASP A 863 12.02 -1.24 -34.63
C ASP A 863 11.13 -0.50 -35.63
N ILE A 864 11.53 0.71 -36.07
CA ILE A 864 10.81 1.50 -37.06
C ILE A 864 10.70 0.72 -38.38
N ASN A 865 11.79 0.09 -38.81
CA ASN A 865 11.79 -0.73 -40.05
C ASN A 865 10.92 -1.98 -39.92
N ASN A 866 10.70 -2.50 -38.72
CA ASN A 866 9.90 -3.68 -38.43
C ASN A 866 8.42 -3.37 -38.12
N ILE A 867 7.97 -2.13 -38.24
CA ILE A 867 6.55 -1.79 -38.10
C ILE A 867 5.75 -2.49 -39.20
N VAL A 868 4.76 -3.28 -38.81
CA VAL A 868 4.00 -4.13 -39.73
C VAL A 868 3.19 -3.31 -40.74
N ASP A 869 2.50 -2.27 -40.26
CA ASP A 869 1.68 -1.39 -41.09
C ASP A 869 2.58 -0.45 -41.91
N PRO A 870 2.58 -0.52 -43.27
CA PRO A 870 3.43 0.33 -44.11
C PRO A 870 3.16 1.82 -43.96
N ALA A 871 1.90 2.23 -43.84
CA ALA A 871 1.53 3.64 -43.71
C ALA A 871 2.00 4.22 -42.37
N VAL A 872 1.83 3.44 -41.28
CA VAL A 872 2.33 3.82 -39.94
C VAL A 872 3.87 3.86 -39.93
N ARG A 873 4.52 2.92 -40.60
CA ARG A 873 5.98 2.88 -40.75
C ARG A 873 6.52 4.11 -41.43
N GLU A 874 5.90 4.54 -42.53
CA GLU A 874 6.27 5.72 -43.30
C GLU A 874 6.09 7.01 -42.45
N ALA A 875 4.94 7.14 -41.80
CA ALA A 875 4.62 8.28 -40.92
C ALA A 875 5.62 8.39 -39.74
N VAL A 876 5.94 7.26 -39.08
CA VAL A 876 6.91 7.24 -37.97
C VAL A 876 8.32 7.55 -38.48
N ARG A 877 8.71 7.05 -39.66
CA ARG A 877 10.01 7.32 -40.29
C ARG A 877 10.15 8.79 -40.62
N ALA A 878 9.14 9.39 -41.26
CA ALA A 878 9.13 10.82 -41.59
C ALA A 878 9.24 11.69 -40.31
N LYS A 879 8.50 11.34 -39.26
CA LYS A 879 8.57 12.06 -37.98
C LYS A 879 9.90 11.89 -37.28
N ALA A 880 10.48 10.69 -37.28
CA ALA A 880 11.79 10.42 -36.73
C ALA A 880 12.88 11.28 -37.43
N ALA A 881 12.82 11.40 -38.75
CA ALA A 881 13.72 12.26 -39.52
C ALA A 881 13.60 13.73 -39.10
N GLN A 882 12.35 14.24 -38.92
CA GLN A 882 12.10 15.61 -38.43
C GLN A 882 12.68 15.89 -37.02
N LEU A 883 12.73 14.88 -36.18
CA LEU A 883 13.17 14.97 -34.77
C LEU A 883 14.65 14.56 -34.59
N GLY A 884 15.40 14.39 -35.67
CA GLY A 884 16.80 13.95 -35.60
C GLY A 884 17.02 12.56 -35.03
N GLY A 885 16.05 11.68 -35.17
CA GLY A 885 16.07 10.30 -34.67
C GLY A 885 15.58 10.08 -33.21
N ASP A 886 15.33 11.17 -32.49
CA ASP A 886 14.89 11.08 -31.08
C ASP A 886 13.36 11.16 -30.96
N LEU A 887 12.71 10.00 -30.98
CA LEU A 887 11.25 9.91 -30.84
C LEU A 887 10.72 10.25 -29.44
N LYS A 888 11.58 10.43 -28.43
CA LYS A 888 11.14 10.91 -27.10
C LYS A 888 10.70 12.36 -27.14
N LYS A 889 11.06 13.10 -28.19
CA LYS A 889 10.66 14.50 -28.44
C LYS A 889 9.30 14.62 -29.15
N TRP A 890 8.67 13.51 -29.53
CA TRP A 890 7.34 13.50 -30.13
C TRP A 890 6.30 13.68 -29.01
#